data_5f37554a6a3fef43ac071b59b1602f45
#
_entry.id   5f37554a6a3fef43ac071b59b1602f45
#
_cell.length_a   1.000
_cell.length_b   1.000
_cell.length_c   1.000
_cell.angle_alpha   90.00
_cell.angle_beta   90.00
_cell.angle_gamma   90.00
#
_symmetry.space_group_name_H-M   'P 1'
#
loop_
_entity.id
_entity.type
_entity.pdbx_description
1 polymer ?
#
loop_
_entity_poly.entity_id
_entity_poly.type
_entity_poly.pdbx_seq_one_letter_code
_entity_poly.pdbx_strand_id
1 'polypeptide(L)'
;MAKDPVCGMFVEEKPESIKYNKNGREYYFCSKQCLDEFTEPEKELKKLKMHVAVSIILTIPIVILSLPHMLPAQLGSLFPMDMMHYGNYVMLALATPLQFLIGWRFYRGLWDGIKAKASNMDTLIAIGTTAAYLYSATVTIIPSYFPFESVYFETAAIIITLILIGRLLETRTKERASDAVRKLLDLRPKMAKVIRENGGANVEIEIPIEQVRERDVMIVRPGERIPTDGMVVEGSSFVDESAVTGESMPVDKKIGDEVIGATINKSGLLKAKATKIGQDTVLSQIITLVEDARTGKAQMQRLVDQVAKYFVPAVLAVAIGVGLGWYFVGEIGITFSLLAFVSVIIIACPCALGIATPAALMMGAGKGAEYGILFKGGEYLEIAKKVKTVVFDKTGTLTKGKPSVTDLIDISEFGEDEILRLTAIAESGSEHPLGRAVVNKAKEKGIMVSNPESFEAVSGRGLRAIYADHTILIGNRKLMQENNILVNADVNTTLSGLENQGKTASLIAIDNRLAGIIAIADTIKDNARQATDSLKSMGIELVMLTGDNERTARAVGSKLGIDRIISQVLPQEKEKVISSLKSELGKKEAVAMVGDGINDAPALARADLGIAIGSGTDVAKETGGIILIKDDIRDVVTALDLGKKTVSKIKQNLFWAFAYNAGLIPIAGGILVPFFGIVIFGWLPMLAALAMAMSSVTVVSNSILLGRYKPRLVGERKEKLGHKEQENYSEKDVKEVFVSKTSS
;
A
#
# COMPACT_ATOMS: atom_id res chain seq x y z
N MET A 1 25.80 1.00 -5.54
CA MET A 1 25.69 0.11 -4.37
C MET A 1 24.24 -0.31 -4.21
N ALA A 2 23.93 -1.58 -4.37
CA ALA A 2 22.62 -2.15 -4.09
C ALA A 2 22.46 -2.39 -2.57
N LYS A 3 21.22 -2.56 -2.14
CA LYS A 3 20.90 -2.94 -0.75
C LYS A 3 20.41 -4.37 -0.74
N ASP A 4 20.94 -5.19 0.16
CA ASP A 4 20.45 -6.53 0.40
C ASP A 4 18.99 -6.49 0.89
N PRO A 5 18.04 -7.14 0.17
CA PRO A 5 16.62 -7.07 0.51
C PRO A 5 16.26 -7.78 1.82
N VAL A 6 17.15 -8.64 2.35
CA VAL A 6 16.92 -9.40 3.58
C VAL A 6 17.42 -8.66 4.81
N CYS A 7 18.72 -8.33 4.82
CA CYS A 7 19.34 -7.71 5.99
C CYS A 7 19.52 -6.20 5.89
N GLY A 8 19.33 -5.62 4.70
CA GLY A 8 19.45 -4.18 4.47
C GLY A 8 20.87 -3.65 4.35
N MET A 9 21.92 -4.48 4.41
CA MET A 9 23.30 -4.06 4.22
C MET A 9 23.57 -3.59 2.79
N PHE A 10 24.47 -2.62 2.63
CA PHE A 10 24.89 -2.16 1.32
C PHE A 10 25.90 -3.14 0.71
N VAL A 11 25.64 -3.54 -0.53
CA VAL A 11 26.46 -4.45 -1.31
C VAL A 11 26.96 -3.69 -2.55
N GLU A 12 28.24 -3.82 -2.86
CA GLU A 12 28.78 -3.26 -4.10
C GLU A 12 28.25 -4.06 -5.29
N GLU A 13 27.80 -3.36 -6.33
CA GLU A 13 27.29 -3.94 -7.59
C GLU A 13 28.46 -4.38 -8.48
N LYS A 14 29.22 -5.38 -8.04
CA LYS A 14 30.31 -5.97 -8.80
C LYS A 14 29.86 -7.29 -9.48
N PRO A 15 30.51 -7.71 -10.56
CA PRO A 15 30.21 -9.00 -11.20
C PRO A 15 30.31 -10.20 -10.26
N GLU A 16 31.21 -10.11 -9.25
CA GLU A 16 31.50 -11.15 -8.25
C GLU A 16 30.50 -11.15 -7.08
N SER A 17 29.63 -10.12 -6.97
CA SER A 17 28.66 -10.02 -5.87
C SER A 17 27.59 -11.10 -6.03
N ILE A 18 27.13 -11.64 -4.89
CA ILE A 18 26.04 -12.61 -4.86
C ILE A 18 24.79 -11.94 -5.40
N LYS A 19 24.26 -12.42 -6.52
CA LYS A 19 23.09 -11.86 -7.18
C LYS A 19 22.07 -12.93 -7.56
N TYR A 20 20.82 -12.53 -7.59
CA TYR A 20 19.71 -13.37 -7.99
C TYR A 20 18.72 -12.55 -8.82
N ASN A 21 18.32 -13.10 -9.97
CA ASN A 21 17.32 -12.47 -10.82
C ASN A 21 15.94 -13.05 -10.49
N LYS A 22 15.00 -12.20 -10.05
CA LYS A 22 13.61 -12.56 -9.84
C LYS A 22 12.74 -11.62 -10.67
N ASN A 23 11.97 -12.18 -11.57
CA ASN A 23 11.04 -11.45 -12.45
C ASN A 23 11.72 -10.32 -13.28
N GLY A 24 12.92 -10.59 -13.83
CA GLY A 24 13.68 -9.63 -14.64
C GLY A 24 14.46 -8.57 -13.83
N ARG A 25 14.38 -8.57 -12.51
CA ARG A 25 15.10 -7.65 -11.64
C ARG A 25 16.25 -8.35 -10.93
N GLU A 26 17.46 -7.75 -10.98
CA GLU A 26 18.63 -8.24 -10.25
C GLU A 26 18.61 -7.73 -8.81
N TYR A 27 18.74 -8.64 -7.84
CA TYR A 27 18.91 -8.38 -6.42
C TYR A 27 20.31 -8.78 -6.01
N TYR A 28 20.94 -7.96 -5.15
CA TYR A 28 22.30 -8.18 -4.64
C TYR A 28 22.24 -8.51 -3.17
N PHE A 29 23.03 -9.51 -2.74
CA PHE A 29 23.04 -10.02 -1.38
C PHE A 29 24.43 -9.91 -0.75
N CYS A 30 24.47 -9.57 0.53
CA CYS A 30 25.73 -9.47 1.29
C CYS A 30 26.32 -10.86 1.63
N SER A 31 25.46 -11.87 1.68
CA SER A 31 25.85 -13.25 2.03
C SER A 31 24.95 -14.28 1.35
N LYS A 32 25.45 -15.52 1.26
CA LYS A 32 24.66 -16.65 0.76
C LYS A 32 23.44 -16.94 1.66
N GLN A 33 23.55 -16.66 2.96
CA GLN A 33 22.42 -16.82 3.88
C GLN A 33 21.27 -15.88 3.54
N CYS A 34 21.55 -14.62 3.20
CA CYS A 34 20.52 -13.68 2.76
C CYS A 34 19.89 -14.11 1.43
N LEU A 35 20.68 -14.67 0.52
CA LEU A 35 20.15 -15.26 -0.71
C LEU A 35 19.20 -16.43 -0.41
N ASP A 36 19.63 -17.37 0.45
CA ASP A 36 18.85 -18.55 0.83
C ASP A 36 17.54 -18.13 1.54
N GLU A 37 17.60 -17.14 2.43
CA GLU A 37 16.42 -16.59 3.14
C GLU A 37 15.45 -15.90 2.15
N PHE A 38 15.96 -15.31 1.09
CA PHE A 38 15.15 -14.68 0.05
C PHE A 38 14.51 -15.68 -0.90
N THR A 39 15.27 -16.72 -1.30
CA THR A 39 14.84 -17.71 -2.29
C THR A 39 14.03 -18.86 -1.69
N GLU A 40 14.35 -19.28 -0.45
CA GLU A 40 13.72 -20.41 0.22
C GLU A 40 13.28 -20.08 1.67
N PRO A 41 12.38 -19.09 1.86
CA PRO A 41 11.98 -18.60 3.19
C PRO A 41 11.36 -19.69 4.08
N GLU A 42 10.63 -20.63 3.49
CA GLU A 42 10.00 -21.74 4.26
C GLU A 42 11.03 -22.72 4.81
N LYS A 43 12.12 -22.96 4.09
CA LYS A 43 13.19 -23.84 4.51
C LYS A 43 14.01 -23.23 5.65
N GLU A 44 14.32 -21.93 5.55
CA GLU A 44 14.98 -21.18 6.61
C GLU A 44 14.09 -21.05 7.86
N LEU A 45 12.78 -20.87 7.71
CA LEU A 45 11.84 -20.89 8.82
C LEU A 45 11.81 -22.25 9.54
N LYS A 46 11.79 -23.36 8.80
CA LYS A 46 11.86 -24.72 9.38
C LYS A 46 13.17 -24.91 10.17
N LYS A 47 14.28 -24.46 9.61
CA LYS A 47 15.60 -24.51 10.26
C LYS A 47 15.64 -23.64 11.54
N LEU A 48 15.07 -22.43 11.47
CA LEU A 48 14.97 -21.57 12.65
C LEU A 48 14.09 -22.19 13.75
N LYS A 49 12.95 -22.79 13.41
CA LYS A 49 12.11 -23.55 14.36
C LYS A 49 12.89 -24.69 15.02
N MET A 50 13.66 -25.44 14.23
CA MET A 50 14.51 -26.52 14.75
C MET A 50 15.59 -25.97 15.71
N HIS A 51 16.29 -24.90 15.35
CA HIS A 51 17.29 -24.27 16.21
C HIS A 51 16.68 -23.77 17.52
N VAL A 52 15.48 -23.16 17.48
CA VAL A 52 14.73 -22.72 18.67
C VAL A 52 14.36 -23.93 19.55
N ALA A 53 13.84 -25.01 18.97
CA ALA A 53 13.48 -26.20 19.72
C ALA A 53 14.69 -26.84 20.40
N VAL A 54 15.81 -27.01 19.66
CA VAL A 54 17.06 -27.59 20.22
C VAL A 54 17.66 -26.66 21.26
N SER A 55 17.64 -25.33 21.05
CA SER A 55 18.16 -24.38 22.04
C SER A 55 17.36 -24.44 23.35
N ILE A 56 16.03 -24.57 23.29
CA ILE A 56 15.18 -24.74 24.49
C ILE A 56 15.52 -26.03 25.23
N ILE A 57 15.65 -27.15 24.50
CA ILE A 57 15.97 -28.46 25.05
C ILE A 57 17.31 -28.45 25.76
N LEU A 58 18.32 -27.75 25.22
CA LEU A 58 19.64 -27.64 25.85
C LEU A 58 19.65 -26.62 26.99
N THR A 59 18.91 -25.53 26.88
CA THR A 59 18.92 -24.46 27.89
C THR A 59 18.20 -24.87 29.18
N ILE A 60 17.11 -25.63 29.11
CA ILE A 60 16.36 -26.06 30.30
C ILE A 60 17.23 -26.81 31.29
N PRO A 61 17.98 -27.87 30.91
CA PRO A 61 18.89 -28.55 31.82
C PRO A 61 19.99 -27.65 32.38
N ILE A 62 20.56 -26.74 31.55
CA ILE A 62 21.58 -25.80 31.99
C ILE A 62 21.03 -24.91 33.10
N VAL A 63 19.81 -24.35 32.90
CA VAL A 63 19.16 -23.51 33.92
C VAL A 63 18.83 -24.29 35.19
N ILE A 64 18.36 -25.52 35.09
CA ILE A 64 18.09 -26.37 36.27
C ILE A 64 19.39 -26.63 37.06
N LEU A 65 20.49 -26.94 36.37
CA LEU A 65 21.78 -27.18 37.00
C LEU A 65 22.39 -25.89 37.57
N SER A 66 22.05 -24.70 37.05
CA SER A 66 22.54 -23.43 37.61
C SER A 66 21.72 -22.91 38.80
N LEU A 67 20.52 -23.45 39.07
CA LEU A 67 19.66 -23.03 40.18
C LEU A 67 20.38 -22.95 41.54
N PRO A 68 21.22 -23.92 41.96
CA PRO A 68 21.99 -23.83 43.19
C PRO A 68 22.90 -22.61 43.29
N HIS A 69 23.48 -22.17 42.17
CA HIS A 69 24.31 -20.98 42.11
C HIS A 69 23.53 -19.67 42.13
N MET A 70 22.25 -19.71 41.75
CA MET A 70 21.37 -18.54 41.68
C MET A 70 20.60 -18.28 42.97
N LEU A 71 20.47 -19.29 43.85
CA LEU A 71 19.73 -19.18 45.10
C LEU A 71 20.58 -18.54 46.21
N PRO A 72 19.95 -17.83 47.19
CA PRO A 72 20.69 -17.38 48.37
C PRO A 72 21.39 -18.53 49.07
N ALA A 73 22.57 -18.26 49.66
CA ALA A 73 23.44 -19.28 50.26
C ALA A 73 22.74 -20.26 51.23
N GLN A 74 21.66 -19.78 51.90
CA GLN A 74 20.85 -20.59 52.82
C GLN A 74 20.04 -21.70 52.10
N LEU A 75 19.66 -21.49 50.84
CA LEU A 75 18.90 -22.45 50.01
C LEU A 75 19.85 -23.24 49.10
N GLY A 76 20.98 -22.64 48.70
CA GLY A 76 22.01 -23.29 47.90
C GLY A 76 22.71 -24.45 48.66
N SER A 77 22.82 -24.33 49.96
CA SER A 77 23.41 -25.37 50.84
C SER A 77 22.58 -26.68 50.93
N LEU A 78 21.34 -26.68 50.40
CA LEU A 78 20.52 -27.90 50.28
C LEU A 78 21.02 -28.85 49.17
N PHE A 79 21.89 -28.40 48.31
CA PHE A 79 22.44 -29.23 47.22
C PHE A 79 23.81 -29.75 47.55
N PRO A 80 24.15 -31.05 47.29
CA PRO A 80 25.47 -31.63 47.54
C PRO A 80 26.57 -30.89 46.75
N MET A 81 27.73 -30.61 47.39
CA MET A 81 28.88 -29.96 46.72
C MET A 81 29.37 -30.73 45.50
N ASP A 82 29.34 -32.05 45.53
CA ASP A 82 29.70 -32.91 44.41
C ASP A 82 28.81 -32.67 43.19
N MET A 83 27.52 -32.45 43.42
CA MET A 83 26.57 -32.14 42.37
C MET A 83 26.86 -30.80 41.69
N MET A 84 27.35 -29.81 42.43
CA MET A 84 27.75 -28.50 41.88
C MET A 84 29.02 -28.64 41.00
N HIS A 85 30.01 -29.40 41.43
CA HIS A 85 31.26 -29.57 40.68
C HIS A 85 31.04 -30.36 39.37
N TYR A 86 30.39 -31.52 39.41
CA TYR A 86 30.02 -32.28 38.21
C TYR A 86 29.01 -31.55 37.34
N GLY A 87 28.10 -30.77 37.93
CA GLY A 87 27.15 -29.92 37.23
C GLY A 87 27.79 -28.92 36.29
N ASN A 88 28.94 -28.31 36.69
CA ASN A 88 29.67 -27.37 35.85
C ASN A 88 30.20 -28.00 34.57
N TYR A 89 30.75 -29.25 34.65
CA TYR A 89 31.18 -29.97 33.45
C TYR A 89 30.03 -30.38 32.54
N VAL A 90 28.86 -30.75 33.11
CA VAL A 90 27.68 -31.05 32.35
C VAL A 90 27.14 -29.77 31.65
N MET A 91 27.12 -28.65 32.37
CA MET A 91 26.74 -27.36 31.79
C MET A 91 27.69 -26.93 30.66
N LEU A 92 29.01 -27.12 30.81
CA LEU A 92 30.01 -26.89 29.76
C LEU A 92 29.73 -27.76 28.53
N ALA A 93 29.45 -29.06 28.72
CA ALA A 93 29.16 -29.99 27.63
C ALA A 93 27.88 -29.64 26.88
N LEU A 94 26.84 -29.15 27.57
CA LEU A 94 25.58 -28.74 26.97
C LEU A 94 25.66 -27.34 26.34
N ALA A 95 26.38 -26.40 26.95
CA ALA A 95 26.54 -25.04 26.45
C ALA A 95 27.44 -24.98 25.21
N THR A 96 28.41 -25.87 25.05
CA THR A 96 29.31 -25.88 23.89
C THR A 96 28.59 -26.04 22.55
N PRO A 97 27.71 -27.04 22.32
CA PRO A 97 26.95 -27.14 21.09
C PRO A 97 25.96 -25.97 20.92
N LEU A 98 25.38 -25.45 22.00
CA LEU A 98 24.52 -24.30 21.96
C LEU A 98 25.30 -23.05 21.47
N GLN A 99 26.47 -22.80 22.00
CA GLN A 99 27.31 -21.65 21.65
C GLN A 99 27.85 -21.73 20.22
N PHE A 100 28.44 -22.87 19.83
CA PHE A 100 29.21 -22.99 18.59
C PHE A 100 28.44 -23.64 17.41
N LEU A 101 27.43 -24.49 17.65
CA LEU A 101 26.61 -25.05 16.55
C LEU A 101 25.39 -24.22 16.31
N ILE A 102 24.57 -23.99 17.33
CA ILE A 102 23.32 -23.20 17.19
C ILE A 102 23.63 -21.71 17.06
N GLY A 103 24.55 -21.21 17.86
CA GLY A 103 25.05 -19.83 17.87
C GLY A 103 25.94 -19.48 16.68
N TRP A 104 26.32 -20.44 15.81
CA TRP A 104 27.21 -20.22 14.67
C TRP A 104 26.82 -19.08 13.76
N ARG A 105 25.51 -18.85 13.63
CA ARG A 105 24.99 -17.73 12.84
C ARG A 105 25.45 -16.36 13.32
N PHE A 106 25.63 -16.18 14.65
CA PHE A 106 26.09 -14.92 15.24
C PHE A 106 27.56 -14.67 14.92
N TYR A 107 28.39 -15.73 14.90
CA TYR A 107 29.79 -15.65 14.50
C TYR A 107 29.95 -15.32 13.01
N ARG A 108 29.10 -15.88 12.15
CA ARG A 108 29.05 -15.48 10.73
C ARG A 108 28.68 -14.03 10.60
N GLY A 109 27.62 -13.58 11.29
CA GLY A 109 27.19 -12.18 11.29
C GLY A 109 28.26 -11.22 11.78
N LEU A 110 29.02 -11.61 12.82
CA LEU A 110 30.24 -10.89 13.29
C LEU A 110 31.30 -10.79 12.18
N TRP A 111 31.62 -11.89 11.52
CA TRP A 111 32.61 -11.93 10.44
C TRP A 111 32.21 -11.09 9.24
N ASP A 112 30.96 -11.19 8.82
CA ASP A 112 30.40 -10.40 7.71
C ASP A 112 30.38 -8.90 8.08
N GLY A 113 30.08 -8.56 9.33
CA GLY A 113 30.14 -7.20 9.85
C GLY A 113 31.54 -6.60 9.80
N ILE A 114 32.56 -7.38 10.22
CA ILE A 114 33.98 -6.96 10.15
C ILE A 114 34.39 -6.71 8.70
N LYS A 115 34.05 -7.61 7.77
CA LYS A 115 34.36 -7.45 6.35
C LYS A 115 33.70 -6.23 5.74
N ALA A 116 32.44 -5.96 6.12
CA ALA A 116 31.66 -4.81 5.64
C ALA A 116 32.02 -3.51 6.36
N LYS A 117 32.93 -3.51 7.33
CA LYS A 117 33.24 -2.38 8.24
C LYS A 117 31.98 -1.78 8.86
N ALA A 118 31.02 -2.63 9.17
CA ALA A 118 29.74 -2.27 9.76
C ALA A 118 29.43 -3.19 10.93
N SER A 119 29.14 -2.62 12.10
CA SER A 119 28.70 -3.41 13.25
C SER A 119 27.23 -3.74 13.12
N ASN A 120 26.86 -4.98 13.42
CA ASN A 120 25.48 -5.45 13.41
C ASN A 120 25.12 -6.06 14.78
N MET A 121 23.84 -6.43 14.91
CA MET A 121 23.30 -7.06 16.11
C MET A 121 24.04 -8.36 16.47
N ASP A 122 24.37 -9.18 15.47
CA ASP A 122 25.04 -10.47 15.66
C ASP A 122 26.45 -10.30 16.26
N THR A 123 27.11 -9.17 15.97
CA THR A 123 28.39 -8.78 16.58
C THR A 123 28.29 -8.67 18.09
N LEU A 124 27.28 -7.96 18.59
CA LEU A 124 27.11 -7.76 20.04
C LEU A 124 26.75 -9.05 20.75
N ILE A 125 25.89 -9.87 20.14
CA ILE A 125 25.50 -11.17 20.68
C ILE A 125 26.72 -12.11 20.75
N ALA A 126 27.45 -12.21 19.64
CA ALA A 126 28.65 -13.07 19.59
C ALA A 126 29.67 -12.69 20.67
N ILE A 127 29.97 -11.39 20.84
CA ILE A 127 30.92 -10.90 21.85
C ILE A 127 30.38 -11.19 23.25
N GLY A 128 29.13 -10.81 23.57
CA GLY A 128 28.56 -10.96 24.91
C GLY A 128 28.46 -12.43 25.37
N THR A 129 27.91 -13.30 24.50
CA THR A 129 27.74 -14.72 24.83
C THR A 129 29.11 -15.46 24.89
N THR A 130 30.06 -15.10 24.02
CA THR A 130 31.40 -15.68 24.04
C THR A 130 32.15 -15.28 25.32
N ALA A 131 32.03 -14.03 25.76
CA ALA A 131 32.67 -13.57 26.99
C ALA A 131 32.13 -14.34 28.21
N ALA A 132 30.81 -14.51 28.34
CA ALA A 132 30.20 -15.29 29.42
C ALA A 132 30.59 -16.78 29.34
N TYR A 133 30.60 -17.38 28.14
CA TYR A 133 30.98 -18.77 27.92
C TYR A 133 32.46 -19.02 28.27
N LEU A 134 33.40 -18.21 27.71
CA LEU A 134 34.83 -18.40 27.93
C LEU A 134 35.19 -18.22 29.41
N TYR A 135 34.61 -17.21 30.08
CA TYR A 135 34.79 -17.04 31.51
C TYR A 135 34.36 -18.30 32.28
N SER A 136 33.16 -18.79 32.05
CA SER A 136 32.62 -19.97 32.72
C SER A 136 33.41 -21.25 32.40
N ALA A 137 33.85 -21.40 31.15
CA ALA A 137 34.73 -22.51 30.76
C ALA A 137 36.08 -22.48 31.49
N THR A 138 36.68 -21.27 31.62
CA THR A 138 37.96 -21.10 32.35
C THR A 138 37.80 -21.46 33.82
N VAL A 139 36.75 -20.96 34.48
CA VAL A 139 36.43 -21.29 35.89
C VAL A 139 36.22 -22.80 36.07
N THR A 140 35.55 -23.46 35.11
CA THR A 140 35.30 -24.91 35.20
C THR A 140 36.53 -25.75 34.97
N ILE A 141 37.42 -25.38 34.02
CA ILE A 141 38.59 -26.18 33.64
C ILE A 141 39.77 -25.95 34.60
N ILE A 142 39.91 -24.72 35.12
CA ILE A 142 41.06 -24.35 35.99
C ILE A 142 40.54 -23.77 37.33
N PRO A 143 39.81 -24.55 38.15
CA PRO A 143 39.16 -24.04 39.37
C PRO A 143 40.19 -23.59 40.44
N SER A 144 41.42 -24.03 40.37
CA SER A 144 42.49 -23.64 41.32
C SER A 144 42.82 -22.15 41.32
N TYR A 145 42.60 -21.47 40.20
CA TYR A 145 42.83 -20.02 40.09
C TYR A 145 41.59 -19.18 40.44
N PHE A 146 40.43 -19.82 40.53
CA PHE A 146 39.12 -19.16 40.76
C PHE A 146 38.34 -19.89 41.87
N PRO A 147 38.88 -20.01 43.09
CA PRO A 147 38.16 -20.65 44.18
C PRO A 147 36.95 -19.81 44.55
N PHE A 148 35.75 -20.42 44.58
CA PHE A 148 34.46 -19.79 44.91
C PHE A 148 33.82 -18.91 43.83
N GLU A 149 34.29 -18.93 42.58
CA GLU A 149 33.68 -18.18 41.48
C GLU A 149 32.50 -18.95 40.85
N SER A 150 31.42 -18.22 40.54
CA SER A 150 30.24 -18.78 39.89
C SER A 150 30.45 -18.89 38.39
N VAL A 151 29.83 -19.90 37.77
CA VAL A 151 29.76 -20.05 36.31
C VAL A 151 28.47 -19.43 35.78
N TYR A 152 28.45 -19.01 34.52
CA TYR A 152 27.35 -18.30 33.85
C TYR A 152 27.01 -18.90 32.48
N PHE A 153 27.07 -20.23 32.36
CA PHE A 153 26.65 -20.95 31.14
C PHE A 153 25.18 -20.74 30.83
N GLU A 154 24.30 -20.68 31.86
CA GLU A 154 22.91 -20.38 31.74
C GLU A 154 22.65 -19.00 31.13
N THR A 155 23.48 -18.02 31.49
CA THR A 155 23.38 -16.66 30.92
C THR A 155 23.57 -16.70 29.41
N ALA A 156 24.65 -17.32 28.90
CA ALA A 156 24.90 -17.45 27.46
C ALA A 156 23.78 -18.26 26.77
N ALA A 157 23.32 -19.35 27.40
CA ALA A 157 22.29 -20.23 26.89
C ALA A 157 20.92 -19.50 26.76
N ILE A 158 20.51 -18.80 27.81
CA ILE A 158 19.25 -18.05 27.84
C ILE A 158 19.29 -16.94 26.81
N ILE A 159 20.38 -16.19 26.68
CA ILE A 159 20.55 -15.12 25.72
C ILE A 159 20.36 -15.65 24.30
N ILE A 160 21.08 -16.69 23.89
CA ILE A 160 20.99 -17.31 22.57
C ILE A 160 19.57 -17.77 22.32
N THR A 161 18.93 -18.45 23.26
CA THR A 161 17.59 -19.00 23.13
C THR A 161 16.53 -17.91 23.00
N LEU A 162 16.56 -16.88 23.87
CA LEU A 162 15.59 -15.77 23.80
C LEU A 162 15.73 -14.97 22.50
N ILE A 163 16.96 -14.78 22.02
CA ILE A 163 17.19 -14.08 20.74
C ILE A 163 16.66 -14.91 19.57
N LEU A 164 16.85 -16.22 19.57
CA LEU A 164 16.31 -17.10 18.53
C LEU A 164 14.78 -17.12 18.55
N ILE A 165 14.16 -17.13 19.74
CA ILE A 165 12.70 -17.00 19.91
C ILE A 165 12.25 -15.63 19.38
N GLY A 166 12.92 -14.54 19.74
CA GLY A 166 12.63 -13.21 19.22
C GLY A 166 12.67 -13.15 17.68
N ARG A 167 13.69 -13.73 17.05
CA ARG A 167 13.79 -13.85 15.59
C ARG A 167 12.70 -14.72 14.98
N LEU A 168 12.31 -15.79 15.63
CA LEU A 168 11.19 -16.63 15.15
C LEU A 168 9.87 -15.85 15.17
N LEU A 169 9.61 -15.09 16.23
CA LEU A 169 8.44 -14.22 16.34
C LEU A 169 8.47 -13.11 15.27
N GLU A 170 9.63 -12.51 15.04
CA GLU A 170 9.86 -11.53 13.98
C GLU A 170 9.53 -12.10 12.59
N THR A 171 10.11 -13.26 12.25
CA THR A 171 9.90 -13.90 10.95
C THR A 171 8.42 -14.25 10.73
N ARG A 172 7.76 -14.83 11.73
CA ARG A 172 6.32 -15.13 11.67
C ARG A 172 5.46 -13.87 11.48
N THR A 173 5.87 -12.75 12.04
CA THR A 173 5.13 -11.50 11.91
C THR A 173 5.35 -10.88 10.54
N LYS A 174 6.56 -10.94 10.01
CA LYS A 174 6.83 -10.56 8.61
C LYS A 174 5.99 -11.41 7.64
N GLU A 175 5.81 -12.71 7.92
CA GLU A 175 4.94 -13.58 7.14
C GLU A 175 3.46 -13.14 7.22
N ARG A 176 2.92 -12.86 8.42
CA ARG A 176 1.56 -12.36 8.59
C ARG A 176 1.32 -11.02 7.93
N ALA A 177 2.30 -10.13 7.93
CA ALA A 177 2.22 -8.88 7.19
C ALA A 177 2.20 -9.10 5.66
N SER A 178 2.74 -10.22 5.17
CA SER A 178 2.68 -10.67 3.77
C SER A 178 1.39 -11.43 3.43
N ASP A 179 0.54 -11.77 4.40
CA ASP A 179 -0.71 -12.51 4.16
C ASP A 179 -1.67 -11.77 3.23
N ALA A 180 -1.67 -10.43 3.23
CA ALA A 180 -2.45 -9.65 2.28
C ALA A 180 -2.02 -9.92 0.83
N VAL A 181 -0.71 -10.01 0.57
CA VAL A 181 -0.16 -10.36 -0.76
C VAL A 181 -0.45 -11.81 -1.10
N ARG A 182 -0.28 -12.73 -0.13
CA ARG A 182 -0.62 -14.15 -0.34
C ARG A 182 -2.09 -14.35 -0.71
N LYS A 183 -3.00 -13.67 -0.01
CA LYS A 183 -4.44 -13.70 -0.36
C LYS A 183 -4.70 -13.25 -1.78
N LEU A 184 -3.99 -12.23 -2.29
CA LEU A 184 -4.10 -11.80 -3.67
C LEU A 184 -3.55 -12.87 -4.64
N LEU A 185 -2.43 -13.51 -4.31
CA LEU A 185 -1.86 -14.63 -5.08
C LEU A 185 -2.79 -15.85 -5.13
N ASP A 186 -3.45 -16.17 -4.02
CA ASP A 186 -4.40 -17.28 -3.92
C ASP A 186 -5.70 -17.04 -4.74
N LEU A 187 -5.95 -15.80 -5.15
CA LEU A 187 -7.07 -15.47 -6.02
C LEU A 187 -6.84 -15.94 -7.47
N ARG A 188 -5.58 -16.11 -7.90
CA ARG A 188 -5.24 -16.47 -9.27
C ARG A 188 -5.70 -17.89 -9.59
N PRO A 189 -6.57 -18.08 -10.60
CA PRO A 189 -6.95 -19.42 -11.06
C PRO A 189 -5.72 -20.19 -11.58
N LYS A 190 -5.67 -21.49 -11.36
CA LYS A 190 -4.60 -22.35 -11.87
C LYS A 190 -4.88 -22.86 -13.28
N MET A 191 -6.15 -22.96 -13.65
CA MET A 191 -6.64 -23.49 -14.90
C MET A 191 -7.55 -22.48 -15.60
N ALA A 192 -7.61 -22.53 -16.92
CA ALA A 192 -8.50 -21.74 -17.76
C ALA A 192 -9.21 -22.64 -18.78
N LYS A 193 -10.51 -22.43 -18.96
CA LYS A 193 -11.28 -23.06 -20.03
C LYS A 193 -11.30 -22.13 -21.23
N VAL A 194 -10.76 -22.59 -22.34
CA VAL A 194 -10.64 -21.78 -23.57
C VAL A 194 -11.21 -22.53 -24.76
N ILE A 195 -11.70 -21.78 -25.74
CA ILE A 195 -12.13 -22.29 -27.03
C ILE A 195 -10.94 -22.20 -27.98
N ARG A 196 -10.52 -23.33 -28.51
CA ARG A 196 -9.53 -23.39 -29.58
C ARG A 196 -10.02 -24.21 -30.74
N GLU A 197 -9.62 -23.82 -31.95
CA GLU A 197 -9.94 -24.55 -33.16
C GLU A 197 -9.05 -25.83 -33.22
N ASN A 198 -9.71 -26.98 -33.31
CA ASN A 198 -9.04 -28.28 -33.48
C ASN A 198 -9.73 -29.04 -34.56
N GLY A 199 -9.04 -29.23 -35.70
CA GLY A 199 -9.59 -29.97 -36.85
C GLY A 199 -10.80 -29.30 -37.53
N GLY A 200 -10.93 -27.98 -37.48
CA GLY A 200 -12.03 -27.21 -38.09
C GLY A 200 -13.27 -27.07 -37.20
N ALA A 201 -13.23 -27.60 -35.95
CA ALA A 201 -14.28 -27.41 -34.95
C ALA A 201 -13.76 -26.62 -33.76
N ASN A 202 -14.59 -25.72 -33.20
CA ASN A 202 -14.31 -25.02 -31.95
C ASN A 202 -14.53 -25.94 -30.75
N VAL A 203 -13.42 -26.34 -30.10
CA VAL A 203 -13.45 -27.25 -28.96
C VAL A 203 -13.11 -26.52 -27.67
N GLU A 204 -13.90 -26.72 -26.61
CA GLU A 204 -13.59 -26.28 -25.27
C GLU A 204 -12.49 -27.17 -24.68
N ILE A 205 -11.37 -26.60 -24.27
CA ILE A 205 -10.27 -27.28 -23.61
C ILE A 205 -9.91 -26.58 -22.29
N GLU A 206 -9.54 -27.36 -21.31
CA GLU A 206 -9.04 -26.84 -20.02
C GLU A 206 -7.52 -26.90 -20.04
N ILE A 207 -6.88 -25.73 -19.85
CA ILE A 207 -5.42 -25.57 -19.92
C ILE A 207 -4.90 -24.86 -18.65
N PRO A 208 -3.63 -25.08 -18.28
CA PRO A 208 -2.97 -24.25 -17.26
C PRO A 208 -2.98 -22.78 -17.66
N ILE A 209 -3.14 -21.89 -16.68
CA ILE A 209 -3.24 -20.44 -16.92
C ILE A 209 -2.01 -19.88 -17.66
N GLU A 210 -0.83 -20.47 -17.47
CA GLU A 210 0.42 -20.10 -18.14
C GLU A 210 0.41 -20.39 -19.65
N GLN A 211 -0.51 -21.24 -20.12
CA GLN A 211 -0.66 -21.60 -21.54
C GLN A 211 -1.73 -20.80 -22.27
N VAL A 212 -2.45 -19.91 -21.57
CA VAL A 212 -3.38 -18.97 -22.18
C VAL A 212 -2.59 -17.96 -23.01
N ARG A 213 -3.09 -17.70 -24.21
CA ARG A 213 -2.50 -16.75 -25.16
C ARG A 213 -3.40 -15.52 -25.31
N GLU A 214 -2.82 -14.40 -25.70
CA GLU A 214 -3.64 -13.25 -26.11
C GLU A 214 -4.60 -13.66 -27.23
N ARG A 215 -5.81 -13.15 -27.13
CA ARG A 215 -6.95 -13.43 -28.03
C ARG A 215 -7.59 -14.81 -27.87
N ASP A 216 -7.14 -15.68 -26.95
CA ASP A 216 -7.91 -16.89 -26.61
C ASP A 216 -9.29 -16.46 -26.08
N VAL A 217 -10.33 -17.20 -26.48
CA VAL A 217 -11.70 -16.96 -25.98
C VAL A 217 -11.91 -17.86 -24.77
N MET A 218 -12.03 -17.25 -23.61
CA MET A 218 -12.27 -17.93 -22.33
C MET A 218 -13.76 -18.11 -22.09
N ILE A 219 -14.14 -19.27 -21.55
CA ILE A 219 -15.50 -19.55 -21.08
C ILE A 219 -15.51 -19.47 -19.56
N VAL A 220 -16.38 -18.64 -19.01
CA VAL A 220 -16.51 -18.44 -17.56
C VAL A 220 -17.96 -18.67 -17.16
N ARG A 221 -18.22 -19.76 -16.44
CA ARG A 221 -19.54 -20.14 -15.96
C ARG A 221 -19.87 -19.44 -14.64
N PRO A 222 -21.16 -19.35 -14.26
CA PRO A 222 -21.55 -18.84 -12.94
C PRO A 222 -20.81 -19.55 -11.80
N GLY A 223 -20.25 -18.76 -10.86
CA GLY A 223 -19.44 -19.24 -9.75
C GLY A 223 -17.95 -19.43 -10.07
N GLU A 224 -17.56 -19.43 -11.35
CA GLU A 224 -16.14 -19.57 -11.74
C GLU A 224 -15.41 -18.22 -11.66
N ARG A 225 -14.10 -18.30 -11.46
CA ARG A 225 -13.21 -17.15 -11.52
C ARG A 225 -12.80 -16.87 -12.97
N ILE A 226 -12.74 -15.60 -13.33
CA ILE A 226 -12.22 -15.16 -14.63
C ILE A 226 -10.72 -15.47 -14.68
N PRO A 227 -10.24 -16.22 -15.69
CA PRO A 227 -8.84 -16.68 -15.70
C PRO A 227 -7.81 -15.56 -15.82
N THR A 228 -8.02 -14.64 -16.74
CA THR A 228 -7.12 -13.51 -17.02
C THR A 228 -7.92 -12.29 -17.48
N ASP A 229 -7.27 -11.15 -17.62
CA ASP A 229 -7.94 -9.94 -18.10
C ASP A 229 -8.43 -10.11 -19.55
N GLY A 230 -9.60 -9.60 -19.83
CA GLY A 230 -10.21 -9.78 -21.13
C GLY A 230 -11.35 -8.82 -21.43
N MET A 231 -11.92 -8.96 -22.61
CA MET A 231 -13.10 -8.21 -23.08
C MET A 231 -14.24 -9.18 -23.36
N VAL A 232 -15.42 -8.90 -22.87
CA VAL A 232 -16.61 -9.71 -23.11
C VAL A 232 -16.97 -9.69 -24.60
N VAL A 233 -17.03 -10.86 -25.23
CA VAL A 233 -17.39 -11.04 -26.63
C VAL A 233 -18.79 -11.66 -26.82
N GLU A 234 -19.27 -12.40 -25.79
CA GLU A 234 -20.59 -13.01 -25.80
C GLU A 234 -21.12 -13.17 -24.38
N GLY A 235 -22.40 -12.94 -24.17
CA GLY A 235 -23.09 -13.07 -22.89
C GLY A 235 -23.17 -11.76 -22.10
N SER A 236 -23.82 -11.83 -20.95
CA SER A 236 -23.88 -10.78 -19.92
C SER A 236 -23.98 -11.40 -18.55
N SER A 237 -23.39 -10.76 -17.55
CA SER A 237 -23.42 -11.24 -16.16
C SER A 237 -23.07 -10.17 -15.16
N PHE A 238 -23.41 -10.40 -13.90
CA PHE A 238 -22.88 -9.68 -12.76
C PHE A 238 -21.55 -10.31 -12.32
N VAL A 239 -20.49 -9.50 -12.26
CA VAL A 239 -19.13 -9.92 -11.86
C VAL A 239 -18.78 -9.29 -10.52
N ASP A 240 -18.40 -10.12 -9.57
CA ASP A 240 -17.90 -9.69 -8.26
C ASP A 240 -16.41 -9.36 -8.36
N GLU A 241 -16.12 -8.07 -8.41
CA GLU A 241 -14.77 -7.54 -8.49
C GLU A 241 -14.19 -7.16 -7.11
N SER A 242 -14.89 -7.48 -6.01
CA SER A 242 -14.54 -7.05 -4.65
C SER A 242 -13.13 -7.43 -4.21
N ALA A 243 -12.61 -8.55 -4.71
CA ALA A 243 -11.27 -9.04 -4.39
C ALA A 243 -10.14 -8.16 -4.97
N VAL A 244 -10.42 -7.43 -6.05
CA VAL A 244 -9.46 -6.54 -6.75
C VAL A 244 -9.78 -5.07 -6.48
N THR A 245 -11.04 -4.68 -6.64
CA THR A 245 -11.47 -3.29 -6.48
C THR A 245 -11.81 -2.95 -5.02
N GLY A 246 -12.17 -3.93 -4.20
CA GLY A 246 -12.68 -3.74 -2.84
C GLY A 246 -14.13 -3.24 -2.79
N GLU A 247 -14.88 -3.28 -3.91
CA GLU A 247 -16.31 -2.96 -3.96
C GLU A 247 -17.15 -4.20 -3.71
N SER A 248 -18.11 -4.11 -2.78
CA SER A 248 -18.94 -5.26 -2.41
C SER A 248 -20.09 -5.53 -3.39
N MET A 249 -20.43 -4.57 -4.25
CA MET A 249 -21.52 -4.72 -5.22
C MET A 249 -20.99 -5.31 -6.52
N PRO A 250 -21.60 -6.40 -7.04
CA PRO A 250 -21.25 -6.93 -8.34
C PRO A 250 -21.52 -5.93 -9.46
N VAL A 251 -20.65 -5.91 -10.46
CA VAL A 251 -20.72 -5.01 -11.62
C VAL A 251 -21.39 -5.71 -12.79
N ASP A 252 -22.38 -5.07 -13.43
CA ASP A 252 -23.01 -5.57 -14.65
C ASP A 252 -22.01 -5.49 -15.82
N LYS A 253 -21.74 -6.62 -16.49
CA LYS A 253 -20.83 -6.74 -17.63
C LYS A 253 -21.57 -7.24 -18.85
N LYS A 254 -21.41 -6.50 -19.95
CA LYS A 254 -22.03 -6.75 -21.26
C LYS A 254 -20.97 -6.88 -22.35
N ILE A 255 -21.39 -7.25 -23.53
CA ILE A 255 -20.49 -7.34 -24.71
C ILE A 255 -19.78 -6.00 -24.90
N GLY A 256 -18.44 -6.07 -25.01
CA GLY A 256 -17.55 -4.91 -25.14
C GLY A 256 -16.98 -4.39 -23.81
N ASP A 257 -17.46 -4.88 -22.66
CA ASP A 257 -16.93 -4.47 -21.36
C ASP A 257 -15.67 -5.26 -21.01
N GLU A 258 -14.75 -4.60 -20.30
CA GLU A 258 -13.55 -5.24 -19.76
C GLU A 258 -13.87 -6.08 -18.52
N VAL A 259 -13.22 -7.24 -18.40
CA VAL A 259 -13.27 -8.11 -17.23
C VAL A 259 -11.86 -8.33 -16.68
N ILE A 260 -11.76 -8.36 -15.36
CA ILE A 260 -10.48 -8.47 -14.63
C ILE A 260 -10.26 -9.91 -14.18
N GLY A 261 -9.07 -10.43 -14.39
CA GLY A 261 -8.67 -11.76 -13.92
C GLY A 261 -8.81 -11.92 -12.40
N ALA A 262 -9.12 -13.13 -11.96
CA ALA A 262 -9.40 -13.52 -10.56
C ALA A 262 -10.72 -13.03 -9.96
N THR A 263 -11.50 -12.19 -10.64
CA THR A 263 -12.87 -11.80 -10.24
C THR A 263 -13.85 -12.96 -10.46
N ILE A 264 -15.02 -12.94 -9.81
CA ILE A 264 -15.95 -14.07 -9.80
C ILE A 264 -17.18 -13.74 -10.64
N ASN A 265 -17.46 -14.56 -11.63
CA ASN A 265 -18.70 -14.50 -12.39
C ASN A 265 -19.87 -15.00 -11.52
N LYS A 266 -20.95 -14.24 -11.37
CA LYS A 266 -22.06 -14.58 -10.44
C LYS A 266 -23.26 -15.26 -11.12
N SER A 267 -23.65 -14.84 -12.32
CA SER A 267 -24.97 -15.23 -12.84
C SER A 267 -24.97 -15.81 -14.25
N GLY A 268 -24.56 -15.08 -15.26
CA GLY A 268 -24.63 -15.49 -16.67
C GLY A 268 -23.41 -16.26 -17.15
N LEU A 269 -23.51 -16.95 -18.28
CA LEU A 269 -22.35 -17.47 -18.99
C LEU A 269 -21.67 -16.30 -19.71
N LEU A 270 -20.37 -16.15 -19.47
CA LEU A 270 -19.53 -15.15 -20.15
C LEU A 270 -18.52 -15.84 -21.06
N LYS A 271 -18.40 -15.35 -22.31
CA LYS A 271 -17.22 -15.61 -23.13
C LYS A 271 -16.43 -14.31 -23.23
N ALA A 272 -15.19 -14.34 -22.77
CA ALA A 272 -14.30 -13.20 -22.77
C ALA A 272 -13.03 -13.51 -23.56
N LYS A 273 -12.63 -12.58 -24.44
CA LYS A 273 -11.38 -12.67 -25.20
C LYS A 273 -10.23 -12.12 -24.35
N ALA A 274 -9.20 -12.93 -24.14
CA ALA A 274 -8.01 -12.54 -23.37
C ALA A 274 -7.31 -11.34 -24.01
N THR A 275 -7.09 -10.28 -23.23
CA THR A 275 -6.42 -9.03 -23.67
C THR A 275 -5.06 -8.86 -23.02
N LYS A 276 -4.90 -9.29 -21.74
CA LYS A 276 -3.62 -9.23 -21.02
C LYS A 276 -3.39 -10.57 -20.34
N ILE A 277 -2.14 -11.06 -20.37
CA ILE A 277 -1.76 -12.36 -19.85
C ILE A 277 -0.53 -12.28 -18.93
N GLY A 278 -0.32 -13.26 -18.09
CA GLY A 278 0.89 -13.42 -17.28
C GLY A 278 1.16 -12.22 -16.35
N GLN A 279 2.28 -11.53 -16.58
CA GLN A 279 2.73 -10.40 -15.76
C GLN A 279 1.97 -9.09 -16.05
N ASP A 280 1.33 -8.99 -17.21
CA ASP A 280 0.63 -7.79 -17.66
C ASP A 280 -0.80 -7.69 -17.13
N THR A 281 -1.30 -8.74 -16.46
CA THR A 281 -2.62 -8.72 -15.83
C THR A 281 -2.67 -7.73 -14.67
N VAL A 282 -3.83 -7.09 -14.46
CA VAL A 282 -4.08 -6.15 -13.36
C VAL A 282 -3.69 -6.76 -12.00
N LEU A 283 -4.08 -8.01 -11.75
CA LEU A 283 -3.73 -8.69 -10.49
C LEU A 283 -2.21 -8.87 -10.33
N SER A 284 -1.49 -9.27 -11.39
CA SER A 284 -0.02 -9.42 -11.34
C SER A 284 0.67 -8.08 -11.09
N GLN A 285 0.17 -7.00 -11.67
CA GLN A 285 0.68 -5.65 -11.44
C GLN A 285 0.42 -5.19 -10.00
N ILE A 286 -0.77 -5.44 -9.43
CA ILE A 286 -1.08 -5.16 -8.03
C ILE A 286 -0.09 -5.87 -7.12
N ILE A 287 0.16 -7.16 -7.34
CA ILE A 287 1.11 -7.96 -6.57
C ILE A 287 2.52 -7.35 -6.63
N THR A 288 2.99 -7.01 -7.83
CA THR A 288 4.32 -6.39 -8.03
C THR A 288 4.43 -5.06 -7.30
N LEU A 289 3.41 -4.20 -7.38
CA LEU A 289 3.39 -2.91 -6.68
C LEU A 289 3.42 -3.06 -5.16
N VAL A 290 2.70 -4.04 -4.61
CA VAL A 290 2.73 -4.31 -3.16
C VAL A 290 4.09 -4.90 -2.74
N GLU A 291 4.73 -5.73 -3.57
CA GLU A 291 6.10 -6.21 -3.35
C GLU A 291 7.12 -5.05 -3.43
N ASP A 292 6.98 -4.12 -4.36
CA ASP A 292 7.85 -2.95 -4.51
C ASP A 292 7.67 -1.97 -3.33
N ALA A 293 6.45 -1.79 -2.83
CA ALA A 293 6.19 -1.02 -1.61
C ALA A 293 6.94 -1.59 -0.40
N ARG A 294 7.18 -2.89 -0.37
CA ARG A 294 7.96 -3.59 0.65
C ARG A 294 9.46 -3.30 0.54
N THR A 295 9.99 -3.17 -0.69
CA THR A 295 11.44 -3.04 -0.95
C THR A 295 11.90 -1.59 -1.10
N GLY A 296 10.96 -0.64 -1.27
CA GLY A 296 11.22 0.78 -1.44
C GLY A 296 11.96 1.41 -0.25
N LYS A 297 12.91 2.29 -0.54
CA LYS A 297 13.76 2.95 0.48
C LYS A 297 13.03 4.13 1.14
N ALA A 298 12.24 3.86 2.17
CA ALA A 298 11.64 4.89 3.02
C ALA A 298 12.71 5.80 3.66
N GLN A 299 12.47 7.11 3.73
CA GLN A 299 13.44 8.07 4.33
C GLN A 299 13.71 7.75 5.81
N MET A 300 12.66 7.35 6.53
CA MET A 300 12.78 6.94 7.95
C MET A 300 13.70 5.74 8.13
N GLN A 301 13.72 4.80 7.21
CA GLN A 301 14.60 3.65 7.27
C GLN A 301 16.08 4.05 7.09
N ARG A 302 16.37 5.00 6.18
CA ARG A 302 17.74 5.54 6.03
C ARG A 302 18.23 6.21 7.30
N LEU A 303 17.37 6.97 7.98
CA LEU A 303 17.69 7.61 9.25
C LEU A 303 17.97 6.59 10.35
N VAL A 304 17.19 5.53 10.43
CA VAL A 304 17.39 4.41 11.36
C VAL A 304 18.73 3.73 11.11
N ASP A 305 19.06 3.42 9.86
CA ASP A 305 20.34 2.78 9.48
C ASP A 305 21.53 3.69 9.85
N GLN A 306 21.40 5.00 9.68
CA GLN A 306 22.43 5.97 10.05
C GLN A 306 22.62 6.05 11.56
N VAL A 307 21.55 6.07 12.34
CA VAL A 307 21.61 6.06 13.81
C VAL A 307 22.27 4.77 14.30
N ALA A 308 21.88 3.60 13.77
CA ALA A 308 22.45 2.32 14.16
C ALA A 308 23.97 2.26 13.95
N LYS A 309 24.49 2.88 12.89
CA LYS A 309 25.93 2.94 12.58
C LYS A 309 26.77 3.58 13.70
N TYR A 310 26.23 4.61 14.37
CA TYR A 310 26.94 5.30 15.46
C TYR A 310 26.58 4.71 16.83
N PHE A 311 25.39 4.19 16.98
CA PHE A 311 24.87 3.66 18.24
C PHE A 311 25.68 2.45 18.74
N VAL A 312 25.96 1.47 17.87
CA VAL A 312 26.65 0.24 18.27
C VAL A 312 28.06 0.48 18.79
N PRO A 313 28.93 1.27 18.11
CA PRO A 313 30.24 1.63 18.67
C PRO A 313 30.17 2.40 19.99
N ALA A 314 29.22 3.35 20.10
CA ALA A 314 29.02 4.11 21.33
C ALA A 314 28.63 3.23 22.50
N VAL A 315 27.73 2.29 22.30
CA VAL A 315 27.34 1.31 23.32
C VAL A 315 28.50 0.40 23.73
N LEU A 316 29.28 -0.05 22.77
CA LEU A 316 30.46 -0.89 23.10
C LEU A 316 31.44 -0.11 23.97
N ALA A 317 31.67 1.17 23.67
CA ALA A 317 32.51 2.02 24.52
C ALA A 317 31.94 2.19 25.94
N VAL A 318 30.59 2.40 26.04
CA VAL A 318 29.91 2.47 27.36
C VAL A 318 30.03 1.15 28.12
N ALA A 319 29.81 0.01 27.45
CA ALA A 319 29.92 -1.30 28.08
C ALA A 319 31.34 -1.58 28.62
N ILE A 320 32.36 -1.23 27.83
CA ILE A 320 33.77 -1.34 28.27
C ILE A 320 33.99 -0.39 29.46
N GLY A 321 33.54 0.86 29.38
CA GLY A 321 33.67 1.83 30.48
C GLY A 321 33.00 1.37 31.77
N VAL A 322 31.78 0.79 31.66
CA VAL A 322 31.06 0.22 32.82
C VAL A 322 31.84 -0.97 33.41
N GLY A 323 32.29 -1.92 32.57
CA GLY A 323 33.05 -3.06 33.04
C GLY A 323 34.36 -2.66 33.74
N LEU A 324 35.14 -1.75 33.14
CA LEU A 324 36.37 -1.23 33.74
C LEU A 324 36.10 -0.39 35.00
N GLY A 325 35.03 0.43 34.99
CA GLY A 325 34.63 1.23 36.14
C GLY A 325 34.35 0.36 37.39
N TRP A 326 33.54 -0.70 37.20
CA TRP A 326 33.27 -1.63 38.31
C TRP A 326 34.48 -2.41 38.73
N TYR A 327 35.38 -2.78 37.80
CA TYR A 327 36.60 -3.51 38.13
C TYR A 327 37.61 -2.66 38.94
N PHE A 328 37.90 -1.43 38.49
CA PHE A 328 38.92 -0.58 39.12
C PHE A 328 38.43 0.32 40.24
N VAL A 329 37.18 0.83 40.13
CA VAL A 329 36.60 1.79 41.08
C VAL A 329 35.67 1.11 42.08
N GLY A 330 34.87 0.16 41.60
CA GLY A 330 33.92 -0.57 42.41
C GLY A 330 34.54 -1.72 43.21
N GLU A 331 35.73 -2.17 42.83
CA GLU A 331 36.47 -3.30 43.47
C GLU A 331 35.63 -4.58 43.66
N ILE A 332 34.65 -4.80 42.79
CA ILE A 332 33.66 -5.91 42.91
C ILE A 332 34.11 -7.22 42.26
N GLY A 333 35.38 -7.28 41.81
CA GLY A 333 35.94 -8.46 41.16
C GLY A 333 35.59 -8.58 39.67
N ILE A 334 36.31 -9.45 38.97
CA ILE A 334 36.22 -9.60 37.52
C ILE A 334 34.83 -10.15 37.08
N THR A 335 34.26 -11.03 37.87
CA THR A 335 32.98 -11.71 37.60
C THR A 335 31.83 -10.74 37.40
N PHE A 336 31.59 -9.90 38.40
CA PHE A 336 30.48 -8.92 38.34
C PHE A 336 30.74 -7.80 37.34
N SER A 337 32.00 -7.39 37.18
CA SER A 337 32.42 -6.44 36.15
C SER A 337 32.16 -6.97 34.75
N LEU A 338 32.40 -8.26 34.50
CA LEU A 338 32.09 -8.93 33.24
C LEU A 338 30.58 -9.05 33.02
N LEU A 339 29.79 -9.36 34.05
CA LEU A 339 28.34 -9.43 33.96
C LEU A 339 27.72 -8.07 33.66
N ALA A 340 28.23 -6.99 34.26
CA ALA A 340 27.82 -5.64 33.94
C ALA A 340 28.12 -5.28 32.48
N PHE A 341 29.32 -5.59 32.00
CA PHE A 341 29.71 -5.42 30.59
C PHE A 341 28.79 -6.21 29.66
N VAL A 342 28.56 -7.49 29.92
CA VAL A 342 27.69 -8.35 29.10
C VAL A 342 26.25 -7.84 29.12
N SER A 343 25.74 -7.44 30.29
CA SER A 343 24.36 -6.89 30.43
C SER A 343 24.13 -5.64 29.60
N VAL A 344 25.10 -4.70 29.62
CA VAL A 344 25.01 -3.47 28.80
C VAL A 344 25.04 -3.78 27.32
N ILE A 345 25.89 -4.70 26.88
CA ILE A 345 25.96 -5.11 25.47
C ILE A 345 24.62 -5.70 24.98
N ILE A 346 24.04 -6.57 25.80
CA ILE A 346 22.79 -7.26 25.41
C ILE A 346 21.63 -6.29 25.33
N ILE A 347 21.42 -5.48 26.37
CA ILE A 347 20.28 -4.57 26.44
C ILE A 347 20.34 -3.49 25.37
N ALA A 348 21.53 -3.12 24.98
CA ALA A 348 21.74 -2.09 23.97
C ALA A 348 21.53 -2.58 22.52
N CYS A 349 21.26 -3.88 22.31
CA CYS A 349 20.94 -4.38 20.98
C CYS A 349 19.65 -3.72 20.44
N PRO A 350 19.71 -2.92 19.35
CA PRO A 350 18.54 -2.27 18.81
C PRO A 350 17.73 -3.19 17.87
N CYS A 351 17.41 -4.42 18.34
CA CYS A 351 16.79 -5.46 17.50
C CYS A 351 15.45 -5.01 16.92
N ALA A 352 14.61 -4.33 17.73
CA ALA A 352 13.32 -3.81 17.30
C ALA A 352 13.42 -2.66 16.28
N LEU A 353 14.57 -1.95 16.26
CA LEU A 353 14.77 -0.79 15.37
C LEU A 353 14.76 -1.19 13.89
N GLY A 354 15.36 -2.32 13.54
CA GLY A 354 15.40 -2.82 12.18
C GLY A 354 14.03 -3.21 11.62
N ILE A 355 13.06 -3.53 12.51
CA ILE A 355 11.72 -3.98 12.15
C ILE A 355 10.71 -2.83 12.20
N ALA A 356 10.97 -1.79 12.98
CA ALA A 356 10.03 -0.72 13.31
C ALA A 356 9.41 -0.04 12.08
N THR A 357 10.21 0.21 11.05
CA THR A 357 9.76 0.85 9.81
C THR A 357 9.17 -0.15 8.83
N PRO A 358 9.86 -1.26 8.44
CA PRO A 358 9.33 -2.19 7.44
C PRO A 358 7.99 -2.82 7.84
N ALA A 359 7.83 -3.22 9.09
CA ALA A 359 6.59 -3.84 9.56
C ALA A 359 5.38 -2.90 9.41
N ALA A 360 5.52 -1.63 9.78
CA ALA A 360 4.44 -0.66 9.65
C ALA A 360 4.15 -0.31 8.19
N LEU A 361 5.18 -0.18 7.33
CA LEU A 361 5.01 0.07 5.89
C LEU A 361 4.31 -1.08 5.19
N MET A 362 4.71 -2.32 5.48
CA MET A 362 4.05 -3.51 4.91
C MET A 362 2.57 -3.58 5.29
N MET A 363 2.24 -3.34 6.58
CA MET A 363 0.86 -3.31 7.05
C MET A 363 0.07 -2.18 6.41
N GLY A 364 0.68 -0.99 6.26
CA GLY A 364 0.06 0.17 5.60
C GLY A 364 -0.21 -0.08 4.13
N ALA A 365 0.79 -0.54 3.37
CA ALA A 365 0.63 -0.85 1.94
C ALA A 365 -0.36 -2.00 1.71
N GLY A 366 -0.28 -3.08 2.49
CA GLY A 366 -1.21 -4.19 2.43
C GLY A 366 -2.65 -3.75 2.72
N LYS A 367 -2.84 -2.88 3.73
CA LYS A 367 -4.16 -2.33 4.03
C LYS A 367 -4.67 -1.39 2.95
N GLY A 368 -3.78 -0.61 2.31
CA GLY A 368 -4.12 0.19 1.13
C GLY A 368 -4.64 -0.69 -0.01
N ALA A 369 -3.93 -1.78 -0.33
CA ALA A 369 -4.32 -2.71 -1.38
C ALA A 369 -5.71 -3.34 -1.15
N GLU A 370 -6.07 -3.67 0.10
CA GLU A 370 -7.42 -4.15 0.45
C GLU A 370 -8.54 -3.15 0.10
N TYR A 371 -8.21 -1.85 0.04
CA TYR A 371 -9.14 -0.78 -0.35
C TYR A 371 -9.00 -0.34 -1.81
N GLY A 372 -8.17 -1.03 -2.60
CA GLY A 372 -7.90 -0.65 -3.99
C GLY A 372 -6.95 0.54 -4.13
N ILE A 373 -6.13 0.82 -3.11
CA ILE A 373 -5.13 1.89 -3.08
C ILE A 373 -3.74 1.28 -3.12
N LEU A 374 -3.03 1.45 -4.23
CA LEU A 374 -1.72 0.87 -4.45
C LEU A 374 -0.63 1.92 -4.24
N PHE A 375 0.31 1.65 -3.35
CA PHE A 375 1.51 2.46 -3.12
C PHE A 375 2.69 1.84 -3.88
N LYS A 376 3.33 2.58 -4.78
CA LYS A 376 4.52 2.08 -5.53
C LYS A 376 5.76 1.93 -4.66
N GLY A 377 5.77 2.49 -3.46
CA GLY A 377 6.89 2.42 -2.53
C GLY A 377 6.53 2.90 -1.14
N GLY A 378 7.26 2.42 -0.12
CA GLY A 378 7.07 2.87 1.25
C GLY A 378 7.32 4.37 1.45
N GLU A 379 8.11 4.99 0.59
CA GLU A 379 8.37 6.43 0.58
C GLU A 379 7.11 7.25 0.30
N TYR A 380 6.20 6.77 -0.54
CA TYR A 380 4.95 7.48 -0.85
C TYR A 380 3.97 7.49 0.33
N LEU A 381 3.99 6.46 1.18
CA LEU A 381 3.30 6.47 2.48
C LEU A 381 3.85 7.56 3.41
N GLU A 382 5.18 7.78 3.38
CA GLU A 382 5.82 8.86 4.15
C GLU A 382 5.49 10.24 3.59
N ILE A 383 5.52 10.39 2.25
CA ILE A 383 5.19 11.65 1.58
C ILE A 383 3.72 12.01 1.81
N ALA A 384 2.80 11.04 1.76
CA ALA A 384 1.37 11.25 2.01
C ALA A 384 1.09 11.96 3.34
N LYS A 385 1.89 11.72 4.38
CA LYS A 385 1.79 12.46 5.65
C LYS A 385 2.20 13.92 5.54
N LYS A 386 3.10 14.28 4.61
CA LYS A 386 3.65 15.63 4.45
C LYS A 386 2.78 16.50 3.54
N VAL A 387 1.79 15.91 2.86
CA VAL A 387 0.92 16.62 1.93
C VAL A 387 0.17 17.73 2.65
N LYS A 388 0.32 18.95 2.14
CA LYS A 388 -0.35 20.17 2.59
C LYS A 388 -1.26 20.75 1.52
N THR A 389 -0.92 20.55 0.24
CA THR A 389 -1.71 21.01 -0.88
C THR A 389 -2.02 19.82 -1.79
N VAL A 390 -3.29 19.65 -2.14
CA VAL A 390 -3.74 18.69 -3.14
C VAL A 390 -4.25 19.45 -4.35
N VAL A 391 -3.64 19.21 -5.49
CA VAL A 391 -4.04 19.76 -6.78
C VAL A 391 -4.86 18.71 -7.50
N PHE A 392 -6.09 19.04 -7.87
CA PHE A 392 -6.94 18.18 -8.66
C PHE A 392 -7.00 18.68 -10.10
N ASP A 393 -6.78 17.79 -11.05
CA ASP A 393 -7.29 18.04 -12.39
C ASP A 393 -8.82 18.05 -12.37
N LYS A 394 -9.44 18.83 -13.26
CA LYS A 394 -10.90 18.87 -13.34
C LYS A 394 -11.44 17.67 -14.08
N THR A 395 -11.02 17.51 -15.35
CA THR A 395 -11.65 16.60 -16.32
C THR A 395 -11.26 15.15 -16.09
N GLY A 396 -12.24 14.24 -15.95
CA GLY A 396 -11.97 12.83 -15.66
C GLY A 396 -11.56 12.56 -14.22
N THR A 397 -11.24 13.58 -13.43
CA THR A 397 -10.82 13.48 -12.02
C THR A 397 -11.91 13.93 -11.08
N LEU A 398 -12.23 15.23 -11.03
CA LEU A 398 -13.37 15.77 -10.26
C LEU A 398 -14.71 15.56 -10.96
N THR A 399 -14.67 15.41 -12.29
CA THR A 399 -15.82 15.18 -13.15
C THR A 399 -15.76 13.77 -13.75
N LYS A 400 -16.86 13.31 -14.34
CA LYS A 400 -16.97 11.96 -14.93
C LYS A 400 -16.15 11.79 -16.22
N GLY A 401 -15.61 12.89 -16.80
CA GLY A 401 -14.83 12.88 -18.04
C GLY A 401 -15.67 12.56 -19.29
N LYS A 402 -16.97 12.48 -19.13
CA LYS A 402 -17.93 12.20 -20.19
C LYS A 402 -18.92 13.35 -20.23
N PRO A 403 -18.80 14.30 -21.20
CA PRO A 403 -19.79 15.33 -21.40
C PRO A 403 -21.19 14.71 -21.58
N SER A 404 -22.18 15.30 -20.95
CA SER A 404 -23.58 14.86 -21.08
C SER A 404 -24.49 16.07 -21.27
N VAL A 405 -25.59 15.88 -21.98
CA VAL A 405 -26.63 16.90 -22.12
C VAL A 405 -27.30 17.07 -20.76
N THR A 406 -27.18 18.28 -20.20
CA THR A 406 -27.75 18.63 -18.90
C THR A 406 -29.08 19.37 -19.01
N ASP A 407 -29.23 20.17 -20.07
CA ASP A 407 -30.45 20.94 -20.32
C ASP A 407 -30.72 20.97 -21.83
N LEU A 408 -32.00 20.85 -22.16
CA LEU A 408 -32.53 21.09 -23.47
C LEU A 408 -33.76 22.00 -23.28
N ILE A 409 -33.71 23.18 -23.85
CA ILE A 409 -34.76 24.19 -23.71
C ILE A 409 -35.37 24.38 -25.07
N ASP A 410 -36.63 23.99 -25.20
CA ASP A 410 -37.43 24.25 -26.41
C ASP A 410 -37.88 25.72 -26.41
N ILE A 411 -37.64 26.40 -27.54
CA ILE A 411 -38.07 27.78 -27.81
C ILE A 411 -39.09 27.80 -28.94
N SER A 412 -39.30 26.65 -29.57
CA SER A 412 -40.15 26.43 -30.74
C SER A 412 -41.38 25.62 -30.40
N GLU A 413 -42.19 25.32 -31.41
CA GLU A 413 -43.36 24.42 -31.29
C GLU A 413 -43.03 22.96 -31.61
N PHE A 414 -41.74 22.60 -31.83
CA PHE A 414 -41.32 21.23 -32.21
C PHE A 414 -41.42 20.20 -31.08
N GLY A 415 -41.26 20.61 -29.84
CA GLY A 415 -41.16 19.74 -28.69
C GLY A 415 -39.73 19.22 -28.44
N GLU A 416 -39.39 19.03 -27.16
CA GLU A 416 -37.99 18.66 -26.73
C GLU A 416 -37.49 17.40 -27.41
N ASP A 417 -38.30 16.35 -27.59
CA ASP A 417 -37.88 15.08 -28.16
C ASP A 417 -37.55 15.19 -29.65
N GLU A 418 -38.30 16.01 -30.40
CA GLU A 418 -38.04 16.24 -31.81
C GLU A 418 -36.80 17.13 -32.00
N ILE A 419 -36.64 18.18 -31.19
CA ILE A 419 -35.42 19.00 -31.20
C ILE A 419 -34.20 18.11 -30.87
N LEU A 420 -34.30 17.24 -29.86
CA LEU A 420 -33.22 16.30 -29.52
C LEU A 420 -32.92 15.34 -30.66
N ARG A 421 -33.97 14.82 -31.36
CA ARG A 421 -33.82 13.93 -32.51
C ARG A 421 -33.08 14.62 -33.65
N LEU A 422 -33.51 15.78 -34.06
CA LEU A 422 -32.88 16.53 -35.16
C LEU A 422 -31.45 16.98 -34.81
N THR A 423 -31.24 17.43 -33.57
CA THR A 423 -29.90 17.78 -33.07
C THR A 423 -28.97 16.57 -33.05
N ALA A 424 -29.46 15.41 -32.62
CA ALA A 424 -28.67 14.18 -32.61
C ALA A 424 -28.33 13.66 -34.00
N ILE A 425 -29.25 13.80 -34.96
CA ILE A 425 -29.01 13.49 -36.37
C ILE A 425 -27.91 14.41 -36.94
N ALA A 426 -28.02 15.73 -36.69
CA ALA A 426 -27.02 16.70 -37.13
C ALA A 426 -25.62 16.41 -36.51
N GLU A 427 -25.57 16.05 -35.24
CA GLU A 427 -24.33 15.75 -34.52
C GLU A 427 -23.80 14.33 -34.78
N SER A 428 -24.56 13.43 -35.42
CA SER A 428 -24.10 12.07 -35.73
C SER A 428 -22.92 12.06 -36.71
N GLY A 429 -22.75 13.10 -37.50
CA GLY A 429 -21.61 13.33 -38.39
C GLY A 429 -20.40 13.95 -37.68
N SER A 430 -20.51 14.35 -36.41
CA SER A 430 -19.47 15.05 -35.69
C SER A 430 -18.60 14.06 -34.88
N GLU A 431 -17.29 14.19 -34.96
CA GLU A 431 -16.33 13.48 -34.08
C GLU A 431 -16.14 14.17 -32.73
N HIS A 432 -16.72 15.36 -32.55
CA HIS A 432 -16.53 16.17 -31.36
C HIS A 432 -17.19 15.52 -30.13
N PRO A 433 -16.56 15.52 -28.93
CA PRO A 433 -17.14 14.92 -27.72
C PRO A 433 -18.52 15.45 -27.33
N LEU A 434 -18.80 16.73 -27.62
CA LEU A 434 -20.11 17.33 -27.36
C LEU A 434 -21.18 16.73 -28.28
N GLY A 435 -20.90 16.48 -29.55
CA GLY A 435 -21.80 15.82 -30.47
C GLY A 435 -22.15 14.40 -30.02
N ARG A 436 -21.14 13.63 -29.58
CA ARG A 436 -21.36 12.29 -29.00
C ARG A 436 -22.28 12.34 -27.77
N ALA A 437 -22.19 13.37 -26.94
CA ALA A 437 -23.06 13.53 -25.77
C ALA A 437 -24.54 13.68 -26.19
N VAL A 438 -24.81 14.42 -27.27
CA VAL A 438 -26.16 14.60 -27.79
C VAL A 438 -26.72 13.31 -28.38
N VAL A 439 -25.93 12.63 -29.20
CA VAL A 439 -26.29 11.32 -29.79
C VAL A 439 -26.57 10.27 -28.70
N ASN A 440 -25.73 10.21 -27.65
CA ASN A 440 -25.92 9.29 -26.53
C ASN A 440 -27.24 9.62 -25.78
N LYS A 441 -27.53 10.90 -25.55
CA LYS A 441 -28.78 11.33 -24.89
C LYS A 441 -30.02 10.92 -25.65
N ALA A 442 -30.01 11.06 -27.01
CA ALA A 442 -31.10 10.59 -27.85
C ALA A 442 -31.27 9.07 -27.76
N LYS A 443 -30.16 8.29 -27.79
CA LYS A 443 -30.22 6.83 -27.65
C LYS A 443 -30.72 6.40 -26.26
N GLU A 444 -30.36 7.09 -25.18
CA GLU A 444 -30.88 6.84 -23.82
C GLU A 444 -32.39 7.01 -23.73
N LYS A 445 -32.94 7.98 -24.47
CA LYS A 445 -34.40 8.21 -24.61
C LYS A 445 -35.09 7.25 -25.59
N GLY A 446 -34.35 6.34 -26.23
CA GLY A 446 -34.89 5.41 -27.23
C GLY A 446 -35.19 6.05 -28.59
N ILE A 447 -34.64 7.23 -28.84
CA ILE A 447 -34.82 7.97 -30.10
C ILE A 447 -33.91 7.41 -31.17
N MET A 448 -34.42 7.03 -32.31
CA MET A 448 -33.65 6.57 -33.46
C MET A 448 -32.90 7.74 -34.11
N VAL A 449 -31.58 7.58 -34.27
CA VAL A 449 -30.69 8.58 -34.87
C VAL A 449 -30.23 8.06 -36.23
N SER A 450 -30.62 8.73 -37.29
CA SER A 450 -30.16 8.49 -38.69
C SER A 450 -28.94 9.36 -38.99
N ASN A 451 -28.31 9.12 -40.11
CA ASN A 451 -27.24 10.01 -40.59
C ASN A 451 -27.87 11.21 -41.36
N PRO A 452 -27.24 12.41 -41.26
CA PRO A 452 -27.67 13.55 -42.07
C PRO A 452 -27.32 13.35 -43.54
N GLU A 453 -28.06 13.99 -44.45
CA GLU A 453 -27.80 13.97 -45.89
C GLU A 453 -26.56 14.82 -46.24
N SER A 454 -26.35 15.89 -45.50
CA SER A 454 -25.19 16.76 -45.63
C SER A 454 -24.73 17.23 -44.24
N PHE A 455 -23.42 17.28 -44.03
CA PHE A 455 -22.78 17.74 -42.80
C PHE A 455 -21.61 18.66 -43.11
N GLU A 456 -21.58 19.81 -42.48
CA GLU A 456 -20.50 20.79 -42.58
C GLU A 456 -20.12 21.30 -41.17
N ALA A 457 -18.88 21.07 -40.76
CA ALA A 457 -18.35 21.65 -39.53
C ALA A 457 -17.81 23.06 -39.76
N VAL A 458 -18.34 24.04 -39.02
CA VAL A 458 -17.89 25.44 -39.07
C VAL A 458 -16.91 25.68 -37.93
N SER A 459 -15.62 25.72 -38.25
CA SER A 459 -14.56 25.78 -37.26
C SER A 459 -14.72 26.90 -36.23
N GLY A 460 -14.73 26.51 -34.93
CA GLY A 460 -14.86 27.42 -33.79
C GLY A 460 -16.25 28.07 -33.62
N ARG A 461 -17.27 27.65 -34.41
CA ARG A 461 -18.61 28.24 -34.37
C ARG A 461 -19.75 27.25 -34.19
N GLY A 462 -19.64 26.05 -34.76
CA GLY A 462 -20.65 25.02 -34.68
C GLY A 462 -20.69 24.14 -35.92
N LEU A 463 -21.89 23.73 -36.34
CA LEU A 463 -22.11 22.89 -37.51
C LEU A 463 -23.39 23.27 -38.25
N ARG A 464 -23.46 22.83 -39.51
CA ARG A 464 -24.64 22.86 -40.37
C ARG A 464 -24.90 21.46 -40.88
N ALA A 465 -26.14 21.00 -40.84
CA ALA A 465 -26.55 19.71 -41.39
C ALA A 465 -27.88 19.84 -42.13
N ILE A 466 -28.13 18.96 -43.11
CA ILE A 466 -29.38 18.85 -43.84
C ILE A 466 -29.94 17.46 -43.62
N TYR A 467 -31.21 17.35 -43.25
CA TYR A 467 -31.91 16.09 -43.05
C TYR A 467 -33.43 16.28 -43.33
N ALA A 468 -34.00 15.47 -44.25
CA ALA A 468 -35.43 15.47 -44.61
C ALA A 468 -35.96 16.89 -44.90
N ASP A 469 -35.28 17.62 -45.80
CA ASP A 469 -35.56 19.00 -46.18
C ASP A 469 -35.35 20.05 -45.07
N HIS A 470 -34.97 19.65 -43.85
CA HIS A 470 -34.66 20.60 -42.78
C HIS A 470 -33.19 21.00 -42.79
N THR A 471 -32.91 22.29 -42.72
CA THR A 471 -31.57 22.83 -42.46
C THR A 471 -31.39 23.06 -40.97
N ILE A 472 -30.48 22.31 -40.35
CA ILE A 472 -30.19 22.35 -38.92
C ILE A 472 -28.87 23.05 -38.70
N LEU A 473 -28.86 24.10 -37.86
CA LEU A 473 -27.66 24.80 -37.42
C LEU A 473 -27.50 24.64 -35.91
N ILE A 474 -26.34 24.23 -35.47
CA ILE A 474 -26.02 24.11 -34.04
C ILE A 474 -24.73 24.86 -33.77
N GLY A 475 -24.73 25.81 -32.86
CA GLY A 475 -23.51 26.53 -32.53
C GLY A 475 -23.68 27.76 -31.64
N ASN A 476 -22.64 28.60 -31.66
CA ASN A 476 -22.59 29.79 -30.82
C ASN A 476 -23.35 30.98 -31.43
N ARG A 477 -23.47 32.08 -30.66
CA ARG A 477 -24.13 33.33 -31.08
C ARG A 477 -23.63 33.85 -32.44
N LYS A 478 -22.32 33.67 -32.72
CA LYS A 478 -21.71 34.18 -33.94
C LYS A 478 -22.21 33.42 -35.19
N LEU A 479 -22.38 32.09 -35.07
CA LEU A 479 -22.96 31.28 -36.16
C LEU A 479 -24.40 31.72 -36.48
N MET A 480 -25.20 31.98 -35.46
CA MET A 480 -26.59 32.46 -35.63
C MET A 480 -26.63 33.81 -36.30
N GLN A 481 -25.77 34.75 -35.90
CA GLN A 481 -25.69 36.10 -36.49
C GLN A 481 -25.26 36.05 -37.95
N GLU A 482 -24.31 35.24 -38.33
CA GLU A 482 -23.84 35.07 -39.71
C GLU A 482 -24.90 34.48 -40.64
N ASN A 483 -25.84 33.67 -40.09
CA ASN A 483 -26.96 33.12 -40.82
C ASN A 483 -28.28 33.98 -40.68
N ASN A 484 -28.14 35.22 -40.17
CA ASN A 484 -29.27 36.17 -39.99
C ASN A 484 -30.39 35.63 -39.07
N ILE A 485 -30.04 34.76 -38.11
CA ILE A 485 -30.98 34.23 -37.13
C ILE A 485 -31.02 35.17 -35.93
N LEU A 486 -32.18 35.70 -35.63
CA LEU A 486 -32.38 36.62 -34.50
C LEU A 486 -32.40 35.90 -33.19
N VAL A 487 -31.47 36.27 -32.29
CA VAL A 487 -31.43 35.79 -30.92
C VAL A 487 -31.94 36.91 -30.02
N ASN A 488 -33.12 36.75 -29.46
CA ASN A 488 -33.77 37.76 -28.62
C ASN A 488 -33.05 37.89 -27.23
N ALA A 489 -33.39 38.93 -26.46
CA ALA A 489 -32.78 39.25 -25.20
C ALA A 489 -32.98 38.14 -24.14
N ASP A 490 -34.16 37.51 -24.11
CA ASP A 490 -34.51 36.46 -23.15
C ASP A 490 -33.66 35.19 -23.38
N VAL A 491 -33.49 34.80 -24.64
CA VAL A 491 -32.63 33.68 -25.04
C VAL A 491 -31.17 33.96 -24.67
N ASN A 492 -30.69 35.19 -24.90
CA ASN A 492 -29.33 35.58 -24.50
C ASN A 492 -29.14 35.54 -22.98
N THR A 493 -30.15 35.93 -22.22
CA THR A 493 -30.12 35.86 -20.75
C THR A 493 -30.09 34.40 -20.29
N THR A 494 -30.92 33.55 -20.84
CA THR A 494 -30.96 32.11 -20.55
C THR A 494 -29.63 31.45 -20.91
N LEU A 495 -29.09 31.71 -22.10
CA LEU A 495 -27.82 31.17 -22.56
C LEU A 495 -26.65 31.59 -21.62
N SER A 496 -26.63 32.90 -21.26
CA SER A 496 -25.62 33.42 -20.32
C SER A 496 -25.78 32.83 -18.92
N GLY A 497 -27.03 32.54 -18.49
CA GLY A 497 -27.31 31.85 -17.23
C GLY A 497 -26.73 30.43 -17.21
N LEU A 498 -26.88 29.67 -18.29
CA LEU A 498 -26.30 28.34 -18.45
C LEU A 498 -24.75 28.38 -18.50
N GLU A 499 -24.20 29.34 -19.25
CA GLU A 499 -22.74 29.57 -19.31
C GLU A 499 -22.17 29.93 -17.93
N ASN A 500 -22.87 30.74 -17.13
CA ASN A 500 -22.47 31.09 -15.77
C ASN A 500 -22.56 29.90 -14.81
N GLN A 501 -23.36 28.87 -15.14
CA GLN A 501 -23.37 27.60 -14.38
C GLN A 501 -22.21 26.65 -14.76
N GLY A 502 -21.36 27.05 -15.69
CA GLY A 502 -20.23 26.25 -16.14
C GLY A 502 -20.55 25.24 -17.23
N LYS A 503 -21.66 25.43 -17.94
CA LYS A 503 -22.11 24.57 -19.05
C LYS A 503 -21.67 25.15 -20.39
N THR A 504 -21.39 24.27 -21.35
CA THR A 504 -21.26 24.67 -22.76
C THR A 504 -22.63 24.70 -23.37
N ALA A 505 -23.15 25.90 -23.60
CA ALA A 505 -24.47 26.08 -24.17
C ALA A 505 -24.38 26.46 -25.66
N SER A 506 -25.14 25.76 -26.51
CA SER A 506 -25.24 25.97 -27.95
C SER A 506 -26.67 26.28 -28.32
N LEU A 507 -26.83 27.17 -29.30
CA LEU A 507 -28.11 27.50 -29.93
C LEU A 507 -28.40 26.48 -31.03
N ILE A 508 -29.65 26.11 -31.15
CA ILE A 508 -30.17 25.23 -32.21
C ILE A 508 -31.10 26.05 -33.06
N ALA A 509 -30.91 26.06 -34.36
CA ALA A 509 -31.84 26.63 -35.30
C ALA A 509 -32.25 25.63 -36.39
N ILE A 510 -33.50 25.63 -36.76
CA ILE A 510 -34.09 24.75 -37.78
C ILE A 510 -34.78 25.68 -38.78
N ASP A 511 -34.47 25.50 -40.06
CA ASP A 511 -35.04 26.29 -41.18
C ASP A 511 -34.98 27.81 -40.97
N ASN A 512 -33.79 28.29 -40.57
CA ASN A 512 -33.47 29.69 -40.25
C ASN A 512 -34.29 30.30 -39.09
N ARG A 513 -34.93 29.48 -38.27
CA ARG A 513 -35.62 29.92 -37.07
C ARG A 513 -34.97 29.30 -35.83
N LEU A 514 -34.82 30.10 -34.77
CA LEU A 514 -34.29 29.61 -33.52
C LEU A 514 -35.26 28.57 -32.93
N ALA A 515 -34.77 27.35 -32.67
CA ALA A 515 -35.58 26.24 -32.21
C ALA A 515 -35.32 25.93 -30.71
N GLY A 516 -34.06 26.04 -30.24
CA GLY A 516 -33.79 25.71 -28.85
C GLY A 516 -32.39 26.06 -28.38
N ILE A 517 -32.12 25.73 -27.12
CA ILE A 517 -30.80 25.78 -26.49
C ILE A 517 -30.48 24.39 -25.97
N ILE A 518 -29.29 23.89 -26.28
CA ILE A 518 -28.76 22.68 -25.68
C ILE A 518 -27.55 23.02 -24.82
N ALA A 519 -27.57 22.57 -23.59
CA ALA A 519 -26.43 22.74 -22.68
C ALA A 519 -25.81 21.39 -22.35
N ILE A 520 -24.47 21.35 -22.44
CA ILE A 520 -23.66 20.15 -22.22
C ILE A 520 -22.63 20.48 -21.17
N ALA A 521 -22.48 19.63 -20.19
CA ALA A 521 -21.46 19.78 -19.19
C ALA A 521 -20.85 18.42 -18.84
N ASP A 522 -19.58 18.45 -18.42
CA ASP A 522 -18.97 17.33 -17.75
C ASP A 522 -19.41 17.34 -16.29
N THR A 523 -20.18 16.32 -15.91
CA THR A 523 -20.84 16.26 -14.61
C THR A 523 -19.84 15.96 -13.49
N ILE A 524 -19.97 16.69 -12.38
CA ILE A 524 -19.17 16.44 -11.16
C ILE A 524 -19.50 15.03 -10.64
N LYS A 525 -18.47 14.29 -10.20
CA LYS A 525 -18.66 12.98 -9.56
C LYS A 525 -19.44 13.13 -8.26
N ASP A 526 -20.36 12.23 -7.99
CA ASP A 526 -21.31 12.31 -6.88
C ASP A 526 -20.63 12.42 -5.50
N ASN A 527 -19.42 11.85 -5.38
CA ASN A 527 -18.64 11.81 -4.14
C ASN A 527 -17.58 12.93 -4.03
N ALA A 528 -17.45 13.78 -5.06
CA ALA A 528 -16.37 14.77 -5.12
C ALA A 528 -16.46 15.80 -3.98
N ARG A 529 -17.66 16.31 -3.70
CA ARG A 529 -17.89 17.27 -2.61
C ARG A 529 -17.52 16.70 -1.24
N GLN A 530 -17.95 15.47 -0.96
CA GLN A 530 -17.64 14.79 0.30
C GLN A 530 -16.12 14.61 0.48
N ALA A 531 -15.40 14.26 -0.59
CA ALA A 531 -13.96 14.11 -0.58
C ALA A 531 -13.24 15.44 -0.31
N THR A 532 -13.64 16.52 -1.01
CA THR A 532 -13.03 17.85 -0.82
C THR A 532 -13.26 18.39 0.58
N ASP A 533 -14.46 18.27 1.14
CA ASP A 533 -14.76 18.69 2.52
C ASP A 533 -13.94 17.89 3.53
N SER A 534 -13.76 16.58 3.31
CA SER A 534 -12.94 15.73 4.17
C SER A 534 -11.45 16.12 4.12
N LEU A 535 -10.90 16.42 2.95
CA LEU A 535 -9.51 16.88 2.81
C LEU A 535 -9.29 18.23 3.50
N LYS A 536 -10.24 19.17 3.36
CA LYS A 536 -10.22 20.45 4.09
C LYS A 536 -10.23 20.23 5.61
N SER A 537 -11.05 19.29 6.11
CA SER A 537 -11.09 18.96 7.54
C SER A 537 -9.76 18.38 8.06
N MET A 538 -8.94 17.79 7.17
CA MET A 538 -7.58 17.32 7.48
C MET A 538 -6.53 18.44 7.50
N GLY A 539 -6.92 19.69 7.19
CA GLY A 539 -6.06 20.86 7.10
C GLY A 539 -5.22 20.89 5.81
N ILE A 540 -5.78 20.36 4.72
CA ILE A 540 -5.16 20.30 3.39
C ILE A 540 -5.76 21.41 2.52
N GLU A 541 -4.92 22.22 1.89
CA GLU A 541 -5.30 23.19 0.87
C GLU A 541 -5.68 22.46 -0.42
N LEU A 542 -6.76 22.89 -1.07
CA LEU A 542 -7.23 22.31 -2.32
C LEU A 542 -7.06 23.32 -3.46
N VAL A 543 -6.48 22.86 -4.56
CA VAL A 543 -6.29 23.62 -5.79
C VAL A 543 -6.95 22.85 -6.93
N MET A 544 -7.74 23.52 -7.74
CA MET A 544 -8.28 22.96 -8.99
C MET A 544 -7.50 23.49 -10.17
N LEU A 545 -7.03 22.58 -11.02
CA LEU A 545 -6.28 22.88 -12.25
C LEU A 545 -7.11 22.46 -13.45
N THR A 546 -7.29 23.37 -14.42
CA THR A 546 -8.12 23.09 -15.61
C THR A 546 -7.70 23.92 -16.82
N GLY A 547 -7.90 23.38 -18.02
CA GLY A 547 -7.82 24.11 -19.29
C GLY A 547 -9.05 24.97 -19.60
N ASP A 548 -10.14 24.83 -18.84
CA ASP A 548 -11.37 25.59 -19.06
C ASP A 548 -11.20 27.08 -18.83
N ASN A 549 -12.16 27.86 -19.31
CA ASN A 549 -12.25 29.28 -19.01
C ASN A 549 -12.54 29.52 -17.51
N GLU A 550 -12.19 30.72 -17.03
CA GLU A 550 -12.29 31.09 -15.62
C GLU A 550 -13.73 30.97 -15.06
N ARG A 551 -14.77 31.28 -15.84
CA ARG A 551 -16.17 31.23 -15.38
C ARG A 551 -16.59 29.78 -15.09
N THR A 552 -16.35 28.89 -16.03
CA THR A 552 -16.64 27.45 -15.87
C THR A 552 -15.88 26.87 -14.69
N ALA A 553 -14.59 27.21 -14.58
CA ALA A 553 -13.75 26.75 -13.49
C ALA A 553 -14.25 27.22 -12.12
N ARG A 554 -14.63 28.49 -12.00
CA ARG A 554 -15.20 29.07 -10.76
C ARG A 554 -16.54 28.41 -10.38
N ALA A 555 -17.41 28.13 -11.36
CA ALA A 555 -18.69 27.47 -11.12
C ALA A 555 -18.49 26.06 -10.53
N VAL A 556 -17.56 25.28 -11.07
CA VAL A 556 -17.23 23.94 -10.56
C VAL A 556 -16.56 24.03 -9.19
N GLY A 557 -15.57 24.91 -9.03
CA GLY A 557 -14.85 25.10 -7.76
C GLY A 557 -15.77 25.49 -6.61
N SER A 558 -16.74 26.41 -6.87
CA SER A 558 -17.73 26.81 -5.87
C SER A 558 -18.60 25.63 -5.43
N LYS A 559 -19.07 24.78 -6.34
CA LYS A 559 -19.84 23.58 -6.03
C LYS A 559 -19.05 22.58 -5.19
N LEU A 560 -17.74 22.49 -5.40
CA LEU A 560 -16.83 21.62 -4.66
C LEU A 560 -16.19 22.28 -3.44
N GLY A 561 -16.44 23.58 -3.23
CA GLY A 561 -15.83 24.37 -2.16
C GLY A 561 -14.33 24.57 -2.35
N ILE A 562 -13.78 24.49 -3.57
CA ILE A 562 -12.38 24.74 -3.85
C ILE A 562 -12.20 26.22 -4.18
N ASP A 563 -11.44 26.93 -3.33
CA ASP A 563 -11.30 28.38 -3.42
C ASP A 563 -10.15 28.78 -4.37
N ARG A 564 -9.06 27.98 -4.41
CA ARG A 564 -7.91 28.25 -5.28
C ARG A 564 -8.06 27.51 -6.60
N ILE A 565 -8.25 28.28 -7.68
CA ILE A 565 -8.51 27.76 -9.02
C ILE A 565 -7.48 28.33 -9.99
N ILE A 566 -6.89 27.48 -10.81
CA ILE A 566 -5.95 27.83 -11.86
C ILE A 566 -6.56 27.34 -13.18
N SER A 567 -7.10 28.28 -13.94
CA SER A 567 -7.83 28.04 -15.19
C SER A 567 -6.99 28.38 -16.43
N GLN A 568 -7.46 27.97 -17.61
CA GLN A 568 -6.82 28.25 -18.91
C GLN A 568 -5.39 27.70 -19.03
N VAL A 569 -5.07 26.61 -18.36
CA VAL A 569 -3.74 25.99 -18.34
C VAL A 569 -3.65 24.95 -19.45
N LEU A 570 -2.69 25.13 -20.35
CA LEU A 570 -2.39 24.13 -21.38
C LEU A 570 -1.77 22.87 -20.77
N PRO A 571 -1.97 21.69 -21.37
CA PRO A 571 -1.41 20.44 -20.86
C PRO A 571 0.09 20.50 -20.55
N GLN A 572 0.86 21.16 -21.40
CA GLN A 572 2.33 21.34 -21.26
C GLN A 572 2.71 22.30 -20.12
N GLU A 573 1.78 23.15 -19.65
CA GLU A 573 2.04 24.12 -18.60
C GLU A 573 1.67 23.60 -17.21
N LYS A 574 0.89 22.51 -17.11
CA LYS A 574 0.50 21.92 -15.83
C LYS A 574 1.70 21.56 -14.95
N GLU A 575 2.79 21.07 -15.55
CA GLU A 575 4.04 20.79 -14.85
C GLU A 575 4.67 22.04 -14.20
N LYS A 576 4.64 23.16 -14.91
CA LYS A 576 5.17 24.45 -14.40
C LYS A 576 4.35 24.95 -13.21
N VAL A 577 3.02 24.80 -13.27
CA VAL A 577 2.13 25.14 -12.16
C VAL A 577 2.47 24.33 -10.91
N ILE A 578 2.62 23.01 -11.05
CA ILE A 578 3.03 22.16 -9.94
C ILE A 578 4.40 22.59 -9.37
N SER A 579 5.35 22.90 -10.23
CA SER A 579 6.68 23.39 -9.80
C SER A 579 6.60 24.70 -9.02
N SER A 580 5.73 25.64 -9.43
CA SER A 580 5.48 26.88 -8.70
C SER A 580 4.88 26.63 -7.33
N LEU A 581 3.82 25.80 -7.25
CA LEU A 581 3.19 25.43 -5.98
C LEU A 581 4.18 24.75 -5.02
N LYS A 582 5.08 23.93 -5.53
CA LYS A 582 6.14 23.31 -4.70
C LYS A 582 7.12 24.35 -4.16
N SER A 583 7.41 25.40 -4.92
CA SER A 583 8.32 26.48 -4.47
C SER A 583 7.69 27.40 -3.41
N GLU A 584 6.36 27.49 -3.38
CA GLU A 584 5.61 28.24 -2.36
C GLU A 584 5.62 27.55 -0.99
N LEU A 585 5.78 26.23 -0.96
CA LEU A 585 5.75 25.43 0.27
C LEU A 585 7.12 25.34 0.93
N GLY A 586 7.12 25.11 2.23
CA GLY A 586 8.33 24.85 3.00
C GLY A 586 8.95 23.47 2.68
N LYS A 587 10.26 23.31 2.89
CA LYS A 587 11.01 22.04 2.64
C LYS A 587 10.43 20.78 3.30
N LYS A 588 9.56 20.92 4.29
CA LYS A 588 8.94 19.80 5.03
C LYS A 588 7.52 19.47 4.57
N GLU A 589 6.97 20.22 3.65
CA GLU A 589 5.63 20.11 3.12
C GLU A 589 5.67 19.57 1.70
N ALA A 590 4.58 18.97 1.23
CA ALA A 590 4.50 18.28 -0.04
C ALA A 590 3.24 18.68 -0.81
N VAL A 591 3.36 18.76 -2.15
CA VAL A 591 2.26 18.91 -3.09
C VAL A 591 1.89 17.54 -3.64
N ALA A 592 0.60 17.18 -3.53
CA ALA A 592 0.04 16.04 -4.25
C ALA A 592 -0.69 16.53 -5.51
N MET A 593 -0.53 15.82 -6.62
CA MET A 593 -1.32 15.99 -7.84
C MET A 593 -2.21 14.77 -8.04
N VAL A 594 -3.49 15.00 -8.32
CA VAL A 594 -4.49 13.95 -8.57
C VAL A 594 -5.01 14.14 -9.99
N GLY A 595 -4.90 13.10 -10.82
CA GLY A 595 -5.28 13.13 -12.22
C GLY A 595 -5.61 11.73 -12.77
N ASP A 596 -6.09 11.65 -14.02
CA ASP A 596 -6.39 10.39 -14.72
C ASP A 596 -5.13 9.74 -15.33
N GLY A 597 -4.03 10.46 -15.38
CA GLY A 597 -2.74 9.99 -15.86
C GLY A 597 -2.56 10.05 -17.39
N ILE A 598 -3.59 10.25 -18.18
CA ILE A 598 -3.48 10.29 -19.65
C ILE A 598 -2.91 11.65 -20.11
N ASN A 599 -3.54 12.73 -19.63
CA ASN A 599 -3.15 14.09 -20.01
C ASN A 599 -2.26 14.78 -18.97
N ASP A 600 -2.19 14.21 -17.75
CA ASP A 600 -1.56 14.80 -16.57
C ASP A 600 -0.25 14.13 -16.18
N ALA A 601 0.22 13.16 -16.98
CA ALA A 601 1.43 12.39 -16.69
C ALA A 601 2.65 13.25 -16.28
N PRO A 602 2.98 14.35 -16.99
CA PRO A 602 4.10 15.20 -16.59
C PRO A 602 3.86 15.90 -15.25
N ALA A 603 2.62 16.35 -14.98
CA ALA A 603 2.25 17.01 -13.73
C ALA A 603 2.27 16.04 -12.54
N LEU A 604 1.76 14.82 -12.72
CA LEU A 604 1.80 13.73 -11.74
C LEU A 604 3.24 13.36 -11.38
N ALA A 605 4.13 13.23 -12.38
CA ALA A 605 5.53 12.93 -12.18
C ALA A 605 6.29 14.08 -11.48
N ARG A 606 5.89 15.34 -11.71
CA ARG A 606 6.53 16.51 -11.12
C ARG A 606 6.13 16.75 -9.67
N ALA A 607 4.94 16.35 -9.26
CA ALA A 607 4.46 16.48 -7.89
C ALA A 607 5.34 15.68 -6.92
N ASP A 608 5.32 16.03 -5.62
CA ASP A 608 5.98 15.22 -4.60
C ASP A 608 5.24 13.88 -4.44
N LEU A 609 3.92 13.90 -4.65
CA LEU A 609 3.05 12.73 -4.64
C LEU A 609 2.06 12.78 -5.80
N GLY A 610 2.32 12.03 -6.87
CA GLY A 610 1.34 11.80 -7.92
C GLY A 610 0.35 10.73 -7.46
N ILE A 611 -0.95 10.99 -7.64
CA ILE A 611 -2.06 10.07 -7.36
C ILE A 611 -2.86 9.90 -8.65
N ALA A 612 -2.75 8.74 -9.27
CA ALA A 612 -3.49 8.41 -10.48
C ALA A 612 -4.82 7.74 -10.13
N ILE A 613 -5.92 8.21 -10.76
CA ILE A 613 -7.27 7.66 -10.58
C ILE A 613 -7.65 6.82 -11.81
N GLY A 614 -8.26 5.64 -11.58
CA GLY A 614 -8.82 4.78 -12.60
C GLY A 614 -7.92 3.67 -13.08
N SER A 615 -8.49 2.71 -13.81
CA SER A 615 -7.86 1.46 -14.26
C SER A 615 -6.85 1.62 -15.41
N GLY A 616 -6.47 2.84 -15.78
CA GLY A 616 -5.48 3.12 -16.83
C GLY A 616 -4.09 2.60 -16.49
N THR A 617 -3.93 1.28 -16.53
CA THR A 617 -2.78 0.54 -16.00
C THR A 617 -1.44 0.90 -16.63
N ASP A 618 -1.40 1.35 -17.87
CA ASP A 618 -0.14 1.65 -18.56
C ASP A 618 0.42 3.02 -18.21
N VAL A 619 -0.43 4.02 -18.06
CA VAL A 619 -0.03 5.38 -17.67
C VAL A 619 0.33 5.44 -16.17
N ALA A 620 -0.36 4.68 -15.33
CA ALA A 620 -0.08 4.57 -13.91
C ALA A 620 1.31 3.99 -13.61
N LYS A 621 1.88 3.17 -14.52
CA LYS A 621 3.24 2.63 -14.39
C LYS A 621 4.32 3.71 -14.46
N GLU A 622 4.07 4.82 -15.14
CA GLU A 622 5.11 5.84 -15.37
C GLU A 622 5.01 7.02 -14.40
N THR A 623 3.83 7.38 -13.90
CA THR A 623 3.58 8.74 -13.44
C THR A 623 3.31 8.94 -11.96
N GLY A 624 2.76 8.02 -11.23
CA GLY A 624 2.32 8.32 -9.85
C GLY A 624 3.03 7.50 -8.78
N GLY A 625 3.06 8.00 -7.56
CA GLY A 625 3.46 7.25 -6.36
C GLY A 625 2.32 6.41 -5.78
N ILE A 626 1.06 6.81 -6.06
CA ILE A 626 -0.15 6.11 -5.62
C ILE A 626 -1.06 5.88 -6.82
N ILE A 627 -1.66 4.70 -6.90
CA ILE A 627 -2.66 4.33 -7.90
C ILE A 627 -3.95 3.98 -7.18
N LEU A 628 -5.05 4.62 -7.57
CA LEU A 628 -6.38 4.30 -7.11
C LEU A 628 -7.05 3.43 -8.19
N ILE A 629 -7.33 2.17 -7.86
CA ILE A 629 -7.95 1.22 -8.81
C ILE A 629 -9.38 1.67 -9.16
N LYS A 630 -10.06 2.26 -8.17
CA LYS A 630 -11.41 2.79 -8.33
C LYS A 630 -11.37 4.20 -8.87
N ASP A 631 -12.43 4.55 -9.60
CA ASP A 631 -12.70 5.93 -10.01
C ASP A 631 -13.46 6.70 -8.90
N ASP A 632 -12.94 6.66 -7.66
CA ASP A 632 -13.57 7.28 -6.48
C ASP A 632 -12.60 8.25 -5.78
N ILE A 633 -12.92 9.54 -5.80
CA ILE A 633 -12.07 10.59 -5.18
C ILE A 633 -11.93 10.41 -3.67
N ARG A 634 -12.87 9.73 -2.99
CA ARG A 634 -12.78 9.45 -1.55
C ARG A 634 -11.57 8.59 -1.20
N ASP A 635 -11.05 7.82 -2.16
CA ASP A 635 -9.86 7.01 -1.95
C ASP A 635 -8.59 7.87 -1.85
N VAL A 636 -8.59 9.11 -2.35
CA VAL A 636 -7.52 10.11 -2.08
C VAL A 636 -7.47 10.43 -0.58
N VAL A 637 -8.64 10.66 0.04
CA VAL A 637 -8.73 10.91 1.50
C VAL A 637 -8.18 9.72 2.28
N THR A 638 -8.60 8.51 1.87
CA THR A 638 -8.17 7.25 2.50
C THR A 638 -6.66 7.04 2.35
N ALA A 639 -6.09 7.31 1.18
CA ALA A 639 -4.66 7.19 0.91
C ALA A 639 -3.82 8.12 1.82
N LEU A 640 -4.22 9.38 1.94
CA LEU A 640 -3.52 10.36 2.76
C LEU A 640 -3.68 10.07 4.27
N ASP A 641 -4.87 9.67 4.73
CA ASP A 641 -5.09 9.30 6.14
C ASP A 641 -4.30 8.03 6.50
N LEU A 642 -4.29 7.02 5.63
CA LEU A 642 -3.53 5.78 5.82
C LEU A 642 -2.02 6.06 5.89
N GLY A 643 -1.48 6.93 5.01
CA GLY A 643 -0.10 7.39 5.08
C GLY A 643 0.21 8.07 6.41
N LYS A 644 -0.65 8.98 6.87
CA LYS A 644 -0.53 9.67 8.17
C LYS A 644 -0.53 8.68 9.35
N LYS A 645 -1.41 7.69 9.35
CA LYS A 645 -1.51 6.64 10.37
C LYS A 645 -0.28 5.72 10.35
N THR A 646 0.16 5.30 9.16
CA THR A 646 1.34 4.45 9.00
C THR A 646 2.60 5.14 9.56
N VAL A 647 2.85 6.38 9.19
CA VAL A 647 4.01 7.12 9.71
C VAL A 647 3.90 7.39 11.21
N SER A 648 2.69 7.59 11.73
CA SER A 648 2.47 7.70 13.19
C SER A 648 2.87 6.40 13.90
N LYS A 649 2.51 5.24 13.34
CA LYS A 649 2.92 3.93 13.87
C LYS A 649 4.44 3.71 13.80
N ILE A 650 5.08 4.11 12.69
CA ILE A 650 6.55 4.08 12.59
C ILE A 650 7.19 4.89 13.72
N LYS A 651 6.72 6.11 13.96
CA LYS A 651 7.24 6.96 15.03
C LYS A 651 7.05 6.34 16.42
N GLN A 652 5.88 5.74 16.70
CA GLN A 652 5.62 5.02 17.94
C GLN A 652 6.56 3.82 18.09
N ASN A 653 6.75 3.04 17.03
CA ASN A 653 7.65 1.90 17.02
C ASN A 653 9.09 2.31 17.31
N LEU A 654 9.57 3.38 16.68
CA LEU A 654 10.91 3.92 16.91
C LEU A 654 11.06 4.43 18.34
N PHE A 655 10.04 5.13 18.87
CA PHE A 655 10.06 5.57 20.26
C PHE A 655 10.23 4.39 21.22
N TRP A 656 9.42 3.34 21.08
CA TRP A 656 9.51 2.17 21.95
C TRP A 656 10.83 1.43 21.78
N ALA A 657 11.32 1.27 20.52
CA ALA A 657 12.61 0.62 20.25
C ALA A 657 13.78 1.32 20.92
N PHE A 658 13.75 2.66 21.07
CA PHE A 658 14.79 3.41 21.76
C PHE A 658 14.53 3.53 23.27
N ALA A 659 13.29 3.70 23.69
CA ALA A 659 12.94 3.91 25.09
C ALA A 659 13.34 2.74 25.99
N TYR A 660 13.13 1.50 25.51
CA TYR A 660 13.59 0.30 26.22
C TYR A 660 15.12 0.32 26.42
N ASN A 661 15.88 0.59 25.37
CA ASN A 661 17.34 0.59 25.46
C ASN A 661 17.84 1.75 26.33
N ALA A 662 17.38 2.97 26.11
CA ALA A 662 17.79 4.15 26.86
C ALA A 662 17.48 4.04 28.37
N GLY A 663 16.31 3.49 28.71
CA GLY A 663 15.90 3.31 30.11
C GLY A 663 16.62 2.19 30.83
N LEU A 664 16.98 1.12 30.11
CA LEU A 664 17.53 -0.09 30.72
C LEU A 664 19.06 -0.15 30.68
N ILE A 665 19.76 0.63 29.84
CA ILE A 665 21.24 0.71 29.85
C ILE A 665 21.79 1.13 31.24
N PRO A 666 21.27 2.19 31.90
CA PRO A 666 21.72 2.52 33.25
C PRO A 666 21.48 1.40 34.27
N ILE A 667 20.34 0.69 34.15
CA ILE A 667 20.02 -0.45 35.02
C ILE A 667 21.04 -1.58 34.79
N ALA A 668 21.29 -1.93 33.54
CA ALA A 668 22.31 -2.93 33.16
C ALA A 668 23.71 -2.51 33.59
N GLY A 669 24.00 -1.22 33.58
CA GLY A 669 25.25 -0.64 34.07
C GLY A 669 25.40 -0.64 35.60
N GLY A 670 24.36 -1.08 36.35
CA GLY A 670 24.46 -1.29 37.80
C GLY A 670 23.95 -0.13 38.67
N ILE A 671 23.12 0.79 38.12
CA ILE A 671 22.51 1.89 38.90
C ILE A 671 21.68 1.38 40.08
N LEU A 672 21.21 0.13 40.04
CA LEU A 672 20.44 -0.52 41.10
C LEU A 672 21.33 -1.21 42.18
N VAL A 673 22.61 -1.32 42.00
CA VAL A 673 23.53 -1.96 42.94
C VAL A 673 23.49 -1.34 44.33
N PRO A 674 23.41 0.01 44.50
CA PRO A 674 23.29 0.63 45.82
C PRO A 674 22.03 0.21 46.61
N PHE A 675 20.99 -0.23 45.90
CA PHE A 675 19.71 -0.60 46.53
C PHE A 675 19.55 -2.10 46.75
N PHE A 676 20.05 -2.93 45.84
CA PHE A 676 19.86 -4.40 45.83
C PHE A 676 21.13 -5.19 46.03
N GLY A 677 22.27 -4.51 46.16
CA GLY A 677 23.56 -5.14 46.28
C GLY A 677 24.08 -5.74 44.98
N ILE A 678 25.29 -6.30 45.05
CA ILE A 678 26.04 -6.83 43.88
C ILE A 678 25.33 -8.03 43.23
N VAL A 679 24.58 -8.81 44.02
CA VAL A 679 23.86 -10.02 43.57
C VAL A 679 22.94 -9.77 42.35
N ILE A 680 22.46 -8.52 42.17
CA ILE A 680 21.62 -8.16 41.06
C ILE A 680 22.30 -8.39 39.68
N PHE A 681 23.63 -8.32 39.61
CA PHE A 681 24.36 -8.56 38.36
C PHE A 681 24.17 -9.97 37.80
N GLY A 682 23.90 -10.97 38.66
CA GLY A 682 23.57 -12.32 38.20
C GLY A 682 22.28 -12.41 37.41
N TRP A 683 21.32 -11.52 37.68
CA TRP A 683 20.00 -11.49 37.03
C TRP A 683 19.93 -10.51 35.85
N LEU A 684 20.75 -9.46 35.83
CA LEU A 684 20.68 -8.39 34.86
C LEU A 684 20.80 -8.85 33.40
N PRO A 685 21.70 -9.78 33.01
CA PRO A 685 21.80 -10.26 31.63
C PRO A 685 20.52 -10.96 31.15
N MET A 686 19.87 -11.72 32.04
CA MET A 686 18.61 -12.42 31.72
C MET A 686 17.44 -11.44 31.57
N LEU A 687 17.33 -10.49 32.52
CA LEU A 687 16.31 -9.42 32.45
C LEU A 687 16.53 -8.55 31.21
N ALA A 688 17.78 -8.28 30.86
CA ALA A 688 18.14 -7.56 29.64
C ALA A 688 17.66 -8.30 28.38
N ALA A 689 17.92 -9.61 28.28
CA ALA A 689 17.49 -10.43 27.16
C ALA A 689 15.94 -10.51 27.04
N LEU A 690 15.26 -10.66 28.19
CA LEU A 690 13.79 -10.66 28.23
C LEU A 690 13.21 -9.31 27.78
N ALA A 691 13.72 -8.21 28.29
CA ALA A 691 13.28 -6.86 27.92
C ALA A 691 13.49 -6.58 26.44
N MET A 692 14.59 -7.04 25.85
CA MET A 692 14.89 -6.94 24.43
C MET A 692 13.87 -7.74 23.58
N ALA A 693 13.52 -8.97 24.00
CA ALA A 693 12.49 -9.75 23.34
C ALA A 693 11.13 -9.06 23.40
N MET A 694 10.76 -8.50 24.57
CA MET A 694 9.53 -7.74 24.76
C MET A 694 9.47 -6.47 23.91
N SER A 695 10.59 -5.78 23.73
CA SER A 695 10.67 -4.61 22.82
C SER A 695 10.28 -4.98 21.39
N SER A 696 10.81 -6.09 20.88
CA SER A 696 10.47 -6.60 19.54
C SER A 696 8.98 -6.96 19.42
N VAL A 697 8.43 -7.65 20.42
CA VAL A 697 6.99 -8.00 20.48
C VAL A 697 6.12 -6.74 20.49
N THR A 698 6.50 -5.72 21.24
CA THR A 698 5.77 -4.44 21.32
C THR A 698 5.71 -3.74 19.96
N VAL A 699 6.84 -3.61 19.28
CA VAL A 699 6.94 -2.96 17.95
C VAL A 699 6.10 -3.70 16.91
N VAL A 700 6.19 -5.01 16.92
CA VAL A 700 5.45 -5.89 16.02
C VAL A 700 3.95 -5.79 16.27
N SER A 701 3.52 -5.95 17.51
CA SER A 701 2.10 -5.85 17.89
C SER A 701 1.51 -4.49 17.54
N ASN A 702 2.25 -3.41 17.78
CA ASN A 702 1.82 -2.07 17.40
C ASN A 702 1.66 -1.90 15.89
N SER A 703 2.52 -2.54 15.09
CA SER A 703 2.41 -2.54 13.61
C SER A 703 1.17 -3.32 13.15
N ILE A 704 0.89 -4.49 13.75
CA ILE A 704 -0.29 -5.31 13.44
C ILE A 704 -1.60 -4.57 13.71
N LEU A 705 -1.62 -3.67 14.72
CA LEU A 705 -2.81 -2.85 15.00
C LEU A 705 -3.22 -1.96 13.82
N LEU A 706 -2.31 -1.65 12.89
CA LEU A 706 -2.65 -0.94 11.66
C LEU A 706 -3.57 -1.76 10.74
N GLY A 707 -3.54 -3.09 10.83
CA GLY A 707 -4.48 -3.98 10.13
C GLY A 707 -5.95 -3.77 10.51
N ARG A 708 -6.22 -3.15 11.68
CA ARG A 708 -7.56 -2.76 12.13
C ARG A 708 -8.02 -1.40 11.60
N TYR A 709 -7.23 -0.76 10.76
CA TYR A 709 -7.59 0.52 10.16
C TYR A 709 -8.90 0.42 9.39
N LYS A 710 -9.77 1.43 9.59
CA LYS A 710 -11.00 1.63 8.81
C LYS A 710 -10.96 3.05 8.24
N PRO A 711 -11.25 3.24 6.94
CA PRO A 711 -11.34 4.55 6.32
C PRO A 711 -12.44 5.40 6.96
N ARG A 712 -12.20 6.70 7.05
CA ARG A 712 -13.14 7.65 7.67
C ARG A 712 -14.49 7.70 6.98
N LEU A 713 -14.50 7.56 5.64
CA LEU A 713 -15.69 7.73 4.81
C LEU A 713 -16.45 6.43 4.51
N VAL A 714 -15.96 5.26 4.94
CA VAL A 714 -16.64 3.96 4.73
C VAL A 714 -17.75 3.71 5.76
N GLY A 715 -17.70 4.33 6.94
CA GLY A 715 -18.77 4.23 7.95
C GLY A 715 -20.12 4.75 7.45
N GLU A 716 -20.13 5.88 6.75
CA GLU A 716 -21.33 6.49 6.15
C GLU A 716 -21.87 5.70 4.95
N ARG A 717 -21.05 4.87 4.30
CA ARG A 717 -21.44 4.04 3.15
C ARG A 717 -22.41 2.92 3.55
N LYS A 718 -22.26 2.35 4.75
CA LYS A 718 -23.17 1.31 5.28
C LYS A 718 -24.50 1.88 5.78
N GLU A 719 -24.48 3.06 6.38
CA GLU A 719 -25.73 3.68 6.88
C GLU A 719 -26.62 4.18 5.73
N LYS A 720 -26.06 4.80 4.67
CA LYS A 720 -26.86 5.27 3.53
C LYS A 720 -27.39 4.15 2.63
N LEU A 721 -26.71 3.00 2.55
CA LEU A 721 -27.21 1.82 1.85
C LEU A 721 -28.31 1.12 2.64
N GLY A 722 -28.20 1.03 3.96
CA GLY A 722 -29.24 0.49 4.82
C GLY A 722 -30.53 1.32 4.80
N HIS A 723 -30.45 2.65 4.65
CA HIS A 723 -31.64 3.50 4.50
C HIS A 723 -32.27 3.43 3.11
N LYS A 724 -31.48 3.32 2.01
CA LYS A 724 -32.03 3.16 0.65
C LYS A 724 -32.67 1.77 0.41
N GLU A 725 -32.17 0.73 1.03
CA GLU A 725 -32.79 -0.61 0.98
C GLU A 725 -34.09 -0.66 1.80
N GLN A 726 -34.18 0.06 2.92
CA GLN A 726 -35.43 0.15 3.70
C GLN A 726 -36.49 1.03 3.04
N GLU A 727 -36.15 2.01 2.25
CA GLU A 727 -37.12 2.83 1.50
C GLU A 727 -37.65 2.14 0.24
N ASN A 728 -36.90 1.22 -0.39
CA ASN A 728 -37.35 0.48 -1.59
C ASN A 728 -38.13 -0.82 -1.28
N TYR A 729 -38.05 -1.34 -0.05
CA TYR A 729 -38.91 -2.42 0.42
C TYR A 729 -40.02 -1.86 1.30
N SER A 730 -40.93 -1.06 0.70
CA SER A 730 -42.14 -0.68 1.41
C SER A 730 -43.08 -1.90 1.48
N GLU A 731 -43.76 -2.03 2.61
CA GLU A 731 -44.69 -3.15 2.95
C GLU A 731 -45.76 -3.51 1.89
N LYS A 732 -45.81 -2.82 0.76
CA LYS A 732 -46.72 -3.12 -0.33
C LYS A 732 -46.29 -4.31 -1.18
N ASP A 733 -45.01 -4.52 -1.43
CA ASP A 733 -44.53 -5.60 -2.31
C ASP A 733 -44.52 -6.99 -1.64
N VAL A 734 -44.48 -7.04 -0.30
CA VAL A 734 -44.55 -8.31 0.45
C VAL A 734 -45.96 -8.87 0.53
N LYS A 735 -47.01 -8.06 0.46
CA LYS A 735 -48.39 -8.54 0.51
C LYS A 735 -48.90 -9.07 -0.84
N GLU A 736 -48.42 -8.60 -1.97
CA GLU A 736 -48.83 -9.12 -3.28
C GLU A 736 -48.24 -10.51 -3.62
N VAL A 737 -47.03 -10.82 -3.10
CA VAL A 737 -46.35 -12.12 -3.33
C VAL A 737 -46.97 -13.24 -2.45
N PHE A 738 -47.57 -12.89 -1.32
CA PHE A 738 -48.21 -13.91 -0.43
C PHE A 738 -49.68 -14.23 -0.79
N VAL A 739 -50.36 -13.36 -1.47
CA VAL A 739 -51.77 -13.57 -1.86
C VAL A 739 -51.88 -14.41 -3.14
N SER A 740 -50.88 -14.47 -4.00
CA SER A 740 -50.88 -15.27 -5.22
C SER A 740 -50.53 -16.76 -5.03
N LYS A 741 -50.15 -17.19 -3.83
CA LYS A 741 -49.80 -18.61 -3.51
C LYS A 741 -50.83 -19.38 -2.68
N THR A 742 -51.99 -18.77 -2.39
CA THR A 742 -53.10 -19.43 -1.66
C THR A 742 -54.36 -19.64 -2.45
N SER A 743 -54.29 -19.44 -3.80
CA SER A 743 -55.39 -19.78 -4.70
C SER A 743 -54.86 -20.46 -5.97
N SER A 744 -54.33 -21.65 -5.80
CA SER A 744 -54.28 -22.71 -6.81
C SER A 744 -54.05 -24.06 -6.14
#